data_ca098025a88995c4c46222bb34c5532a
#
_entry.id   ca098025a88995c4c46222bb34c5532a
#
_cell.length_a   1.000
_cell.length_b   1.000
_cell.length_c   1.000
_cell.angle_alpha   90.00
_cell.angle_beta   90.00
_cell.angle_gamma   90.00
#
_symmetry.space_group_name_H-M   'P 1'
#
loop_
_entity.id
_entity.type
_entity.pdbx_description
1 polymer ?
#
loop_
_entity_poly.entity_id
_entity_poly.type
_entity_poly.pdbx_seq_one_letter_code
_entity_poly.pdbx_strand_id
1 'polypeptide(L)'
;MKNKSAVSTRSNTKVLHAKLAPTCFATMLALGMIMPAQAAIVAGNTDKPAIHTDASGATIVDINKASAGGVSHNVYSEFNVDSNGVILNNSGTATNTQLAGQIDGNANMAGGSAKVILNEVRSSDPSQLNGMVEVAGQSAQVIIANPSGITCDGCGFINTNHATLTTGTATYDNKGNVTGLDVSKGQVTITGKGMDTRSTQYTDIIARSVKVNAKVQANELNIVTGNNHIDKYGHVQKKYDSSNAPDVALDVSALGSMYANKIYMEGTDAGVGVHIDRADLTASDTLSINVDGVVENNGGHISGKNAATVMGSDVLNHNGQITSEGMVSVAADNTLDNTNGVIKAAMVNLSGKNTVNSHGSIQGSQNTFITADSLDNSDGEILSNGDLTIGRASWNYNAQGVNNTHGRIDAKGALNVDAASLNNSAGRVETNGAMAVNVDTLTNDNGLISAGNGWNMINASMLNNDNGVIQSLGSDSQLQVSGNNMLSNRNGSIHSDGSVSINGALDNMSGTIAAGKDLFMYGTSYYSDLASKMEAGGNIDMTVTGTFQNAGTLKAGQDMMLNIGSNGWNSYGGPAHNSGSIAAGGRLALQMNSSQFDNSGDITANQLDLQLADLSNSGSIVSKNDINLNTTSLENRGHGTISADHNINVTTSYLMTDAGSKINAGSDATLFVMNNLDTVSYTHLTLPTKRIV
;
A
#
# COMPACT_ATOMS: atom_id res chain seq x y z
N MET A 1 -59.64 -4.05 23.19
CA MET A 1 -59.56 -3.73 24.61
C MET A 1 -58.14 -3.33 24.94
N LYS A 2 -58.00 -2.06 25.39
CA LYS A 2 -56.93 -1.43 26.20
C LYS A 2 -55.47 -1.62 25.75
N ASN A 3 -54.87 -0.62 25.08
CA ASN A 3 -54.22 0.62 25.57
C ASN A 3 -53.18 0.44 26.68
N LYS A 4 -51.92 0.85 26.34
CA LYS A 4 -51.04 1.82 27.02
C LYS A 4 -49.67 1.79 26.32
N SER A 5 -49.29 2.80 25.63
CA SER A 5 -48.75 4.14 25.89
C SER A 5 -47.24 4.10 26.11
N ALA A 6 -46.54 4.66 25.12
CA ALA A 6 -45.11 4.99 25.10
C ALA A 6 -44.82 6.15 26.05
N VAL A 7 -43.70 6.11 26.76
CA VAL A 7 -43.14 7.27 27.47
C VAL A 7 -41.79 7.60 26.82
N SER A 8 -41.77 8.76 26.16
CA SER A 8 -40.59 9.44 25.67
C SER A 8 -39.95 10.22 26.82
N THR A 9 -38.71 9.93 27.16
CA THR A 9 -37.88 10.79 28.02
C THR A 9 -36.96 11.65 27.18
N ARG A 10 -37.34 12.91 26.95
CA ARG A 10 -36.45 13.95 26.46
C ARG A 10 -35.49 14.36 27.58
N SER A 11 -34.20 14.20 27.37
CA SER A 11 -33.16 14.83 28.20
C SER A 11 -32.99 16.28 27.76
N ASN A 12 -33.39 17.22 28.63
CA ASN A 12 -33.13 18.65 28.49
C ASN A 12 -31.72 18.96 28.98
N THR A 13 -30.78 19.19 28.09
CA THR A 13 -29.48 19.81 28.41
C THR A 13 -29.69 21.34 28.46
N LYS A 14 -29.76 21.90 29.63
CA LYS A 14 -29.72 23.35 29.86
C LYS A 14 -28.29 23.85 29.60
N VAL A 15 -28.11 24.64 28.56
CA VAL A 15 -26.88 25.43 28.34
C VAL A 15 -26.97 26.63 29.29
N LEU A 16 -26.10 26.67 30.29
CA LEU A 16 -25.95 27.81 31.20
C LEU A 16 -25.09 28.87 30.49
N HIS A 17 -25.71 29.93 30.00
CA HIS A 17 -25.01 31.13 29.55
C HIS A 17 -24.65 31.96 30.78
N ALA A 18 -23.41 31.87 31.27
CA ALA A 18 -22.88 32.81 32.24
C ALA A 18 -22.53 34.12 31.49
N LYS A 19 -23.34 35.17 31.68
CA LYS A 19 -22.97 36.53 31.31
C LYS A 19 -21.93 37.02 32.34
N LEU A 20 -20.67 37.07 31.96
CA LEU A 20 -19.64 37.79 32.70
C LEU A 20 -19.85 39.28 32.50
N ALA A 21 -20.09 39.99 33.57
CA ALA A 21 -20.19 41.44 33.61
C ALA A 21 -18.81 42.11 33.34
N PRO A 22 -18.77 43.28 32.66
CA PRO A 22 -17.50 43.93 32.26
C PRO A 22 -17.01 44.89 33.35
N THR A 23 -16.72 44.42 34.55
CA THR A 23 -16.25 45.27 35.65
C THR A 23 -15.09 44.70 36.49
N CYS A 24 -14.21 43.89 35.87
CA CYS A 24 -12.97 43.43 36.53
C CYS A 24 -11.71 43.60 35.67
N PHE A 25 -11.69 44.57 34.76
CA PHE A 25 -10.47 44.84 33.93
C PHE A 25 -9.83 46.21 34.24
N ALA A 26 -10.12 46.83 35.38
CA ALA A 26 -9.61 48.18 35.69
C ALA A 26 -8.84 48.30 37.01
N THR A 27 -8.21 47.21 37.49
CA THR A 27 -7.37 47.35 38.72
C THR A 27 -6.17 46.40 38.71
N MET A 28 -5.42 46.37 37.58
CA MET A 28 -4.04 45.86 37.57
C MET A 28 -3.17 46.67 36.59
N LEU A 29 -3.34 47.98 36.58
CA LEU A 29 -2.40 48.92 36.02
C LEU A 29 -1.80 49.73 37.17
N ALA A 30 -1.16 49.08 38.14
CA ALA A 30 -0.33 49.65 39.14
C ALA A 30 1.08 49.11 39.01
N LEU A 31 1.91 49.87 38.28
CA LEU A 31 3.36 49.95 38.40
C LEU A 31 4.09 48.61 38.74
N GLY A 32 4.18 47.73 37.79
CA GLY A 32 5.34 46.91 37.61
C GLY A 32 5.88 47.26 36.25
N MET A 33 6.85 48.12 36.13
CA MET A 33 7.80 48.10 35.03
C MET A 33 8.38 46.69 35.06
N ILE A 34 7.81 45.77 34.25
CA ILE A 34 8.54 44.61 33.80
C ILE A 34 9.61 45.22 32.88
N MET A 35 10.75 45.58 33.47
CA MET A 35 11.97 45.72 32.68
C MET A 35 12.05 44.39 31.94
N PRO A 36 12.12 44.37 30.58
CA PRO A 36 12.48 43.14 29.91
C PRO A 36 13.78 42.69 30.61
N ALA A 37 13.82 41.49 31.13
CA ALA A 37 15.03 40.90 31.68
C ALA A 37 16.08 41.09 30.58
N GLN A 38 17.05 42.00 30.87
CA GLN A 38 18.08 42.34 29.89
C GLN A 38 18.83 41.04 29.65
N ALA A 39 18.82 40.55 28.39
CA ALA A 39 19.49 39.31 28.06
C ALA A 39 20.92 39.43 28.57
N ALA A 40 21.30 38.56 29.50
CA ALA A 40 22.59 38.61 30.16
C ALA A 40 23.35 37.30 29.89
N ILE A 41 24.60 37.45 29.56
CA ILE A 41 25.57 36.35 29.62
C ILE A 41 26.33 36.52 30.93
N VAL A 42 26.16 35.59 31.85
CA VAL A 42 26.73 35.64 33.20
C VAL A 42 27.64 34.44 33.41
N ALA A 43 28.93 34.70 33.65
CA ALA A 43 29.91 33.65 33.89
C ALA A 43 29.52 32.81 35.15
N GLY A 44 29.82 31.53 35.10
CA GLY A 44 29.63 30.60 36.23
C GLY A 44 30.70 30.77 37.31
N ASN A 45 30.69 29.85 38.27
CA ASN A 45 31.64 29.88 39.37
C ASN A 45 32.98 29.18 39.05
N THR A 46 32.99 28.25 38.08
CA THR A 46 34.19 27.51 37.61
C THR A 46 34.32 27.68 36.10
N ASP A 47 35.53 27.54 35.59
CA ASP A 47 35.81 27.67 34.12
C ASP A 47 35.11 28.89 33.50
N LYS A 48 35.13 29.98 34.24
CA LYS A 48 34.46 31.24 33.86
C LYS A 48 35.22 32.02 32.82
N PRO A 49 34.62 32.33 31.67
CA PRO A 49 35.21 33.24 30.68
C PRO A 49 35.15 34.72 31.17
N ALA A 50 35.99 35.59 30.62
CA ALA A 50 35.83 37.00 30.80
C ALA A 50 34.74 37.55 29.82
N ILE A 51 33.86 38.40 30.32
CA ILE A 51 32.72 38.91 29.56
C ILE A 51 32.72 40.45 29.63
N HIS A 52 32.62 41.11 28.48
CA HIS A 52 32.50 42.56 28.38
C HIS A 52 31.59 42.95 27.20
N THR A 53 31.15 44.18 27.17
CA THR A 53 30.30 44.70 26.07
C THR A 53 31.08 45.76 25.32
N ASP A 54 31.04 45.72 24.00
CA ASP A 54 31.71 46.75 23.19
C ASP A 54 30.82 47.98 22.92
N ALA A 55 31.34 48.96 22.18
CA ALA A 55 30.61 50.17 21.85
C ALA A 55 29.41 49.96 20.92
N SER A 56 29.31 48.82 20.19
CA SER A 56 28.16 48.45 19.36
C SER A 56 26.99 47.86 20.16
N GLY A 57 27.24 47.57 21.46
CA GLY A 57 26.28 46.85 22.32
C GLY A 57 26.36 45.34 22.23
N ALA A 58 27.25 44.79 21.40
CA ALA A 58 27.46 43.34 21.33
C ALA A 58 28.25 42.84 22.55
N THR A 59 27.85 41.70 23.10
CA THR A 59 28.57 41.05 24.19
C THR A 59 29.77 40.27 23.64
N ILE A 60 30.96 40.53 24.15
CA ILE A 60 32.18 39.79 23.83
C ILE A 60 32.52 38.85 24.97
N VAL A 61 32.73 37.59 24.66
CA VAL A 61 33.18 36.54 25.56
C VAL A 61 34.60 36.16 25.17
N ASP A 62 35.58 36.52 25.97
CA ASP A 62 36.94 35.99 25.86
C ASP A 62 36.96 34.55 26.41
N ILE A 63 36.79 33.60 25.50
CA ILE A 63 36.68 32.18 25.83
C ILE A 63 37.93 31.67 26.55
N ASN A 64 37.75 30.64 27.35
CA ASN A 64 38.84 30.01 28.10
C ASN A 64 39.84 29.32 27.19
N LYS A 65 41.10 29.22 27.68
CA LYS A 65 42.16 28.49 26.98
C LYS A 65 41.70 27.08 26.58
N ALA A 66 41.97 26.72 25.32
CA ALA A 66 41.65 25.42 24.82
C ALA A 66 42.48 24.31 25.50
N SER A 67 41.85 23.18 25.77
CA SER A 67 42.52 21.95 26.24
C SER A 67 43.51 21.43 25.18
N ALA A 68 44.30 20.41 25.54
CA ALA A 68 45.17 19.70 24.58
C ALA A 68 44.38 19.07 23.41
N GLY A 69 43.11 18.82 23.59
CA GLY A 69 42.19 18.35 22.55
C GLY A 69 41.57 19.45 21.70
N GLY A 70 41.84 20.72 22.01
CA GLY A 70 41.32 21.87 21.27
C GLY A 70 39.93 22.32 21.72
N VAL A 71 39.46 21.92 22.92
CA VAL A 71 38.15 22.31 23.47
C VAL A 71 38.34 23.50 24.44
N SER A 72 37.68 24.61 24.16
CA SER A 72 37.48 25.69 25.12
C SER A 72 36.19 25.45 25.87
N HIS A 73 36.29 25.14 27.17
CA HIS A 73 35.15 24.91 28.05
C HIS A 73 34.84 26.20 28.83
N ASN A 74 33.62 26.68 28.68
CA ASN A 74 33.14 27.93 29.24
C ASN A 74 31.86 27.64 30.03
N VAL A 75 31.85 27.95 31.33
CA VAL A 75 30.72 27.70 32.20
C VAL A 75 30.02 29.00 32.55
N TYR A 76 28.72 28.96 32.48
CA TYR A 76 27.82 30.09 32.73
C TYR A 76 26.76 29.75 33.77
N SER A 77 26.28 30.77 34.50
CA SER A 77 25.01 30.74 35.22
C SER A 77 23.85 31.18 34.31
N GLU A 78 24.09 32.08 33.35
CA GLU A 78 23.12 32.47 32.32
C GLU A 78 23.84 32.64 30.97
N PHE A 79 23.22 32.12 29.91
CA PHE A 79 23.67 32.33 28.53
C PHE A 79 22.48 32.76 27.69
N ASN A 80 22.17 34.10 27.76
CA ASN A 80 21.07 34.70 27.04
C ASN A 80 21.65 35.68 26.00
N VAL A 81 21.32 35.47 24.73
CA VAL A 81 21.78 36.29 23.61
C VAL A 81 20.67 37.25 23.21
N ASP A 82 20.90 38.54 23.24
CA ASP A 82 19.96 39.56 22.76
C ASP A 82 20.07 39.79 21.24
N SER A 83 19.29 40.75 20.71
CA SER A 83 19.28 41.06 19.29
C SER A 83 20.62 41.64 18.75
N ASN A 84 21.52 42.12 19.63
CA ASN A 84 22.84 42.60 19.24
C ASN A 84 23.82 41.45 19.03
N GLY A 85 23.52 40.28 19.57
CA GLY A 85 24.32 39.07 19.44
C GLY A 85 25.42 38.92 20.46
N VAL A 86 26.19 37.85 20.34
CA VAL A 86 27.37 37.55 21.17
C VAL A 86 28.53 37.13 20.28
N ILE A 87 29.73 37.59 20.67
CA ILE A 87 30.99 37.23 20.01
C ILE A 87 31.78 36.33 20.95
N LEU A 88 32.07 35.11 20.50
CA LEU A 88 32.99 34.16 21.15
C LEU A 88 34.39 34.41 20.61
N ASN A 89 35.23 35.10 21.38
CA ASN A 89 36.53 35.55 20.92
C ASN A 89 37.56 34.41 20.90
N ASN A 90 37.73 33.81 19.71
CA ASN A 90 38.63 32.68 19.42
C ASN A 90 39.90 33.15 18.69
N SER A 91 40.31 34.40 18.88
CA SER A 91 41.51 34.99 18.26
C SER A 91 42.52 35.44 19.31
N GLY A 92 43.78 35.07 19.18
CA GLY A 92 44.86 35.56 20.03
C GLY A 92 45.38 36.97 19.64
N THR A 93 44.89 37.55 18.55
CA THR A 93 45.25 38.89 18.04
C THR A 93 43.99 39.63 17.66
N ALA A 94 44.11 40.98 17.54
CA ALA A 94 43.01 41.80 17.07
C ALA A 94 42.43 41.24 15.75
N THR A 95 41.11 41.17 15.64
CA THR A 95 40.40 40.57 14.49
C THR A 95 39.09 41.32 14.19
N ASN A 96 38.62 41.19 12.95
CA ASN A 96 37.34 41.79 12.53
C ASN A 96 36.18 40.81 12.76
N THR A 97 35.08 41.32 13.26
CA THR A 97 33.81 40.63 13.45
C THR A 97 32.70 41.31 12.68
N GLN A 98 31.62 40.60 12.38
CA GLN A 98 30.43 41.17 11.72
C GLN A 98 29.55 41.95 12.71
N LEU A 99 29.53 41.56 13.97
CA LEU A 99 28.65 42.15 14.99
C LEU A 99 29.24 43.42 15.60
N ALA A 100 30.57 43.49 15.80
CA ALA A 100 31.23 44.60 16.53
C ALA A 100 32.39 45.28 15.75
N GLY A 101 32.63 44.87 14.51
CA GLY A 101 33.80 45.34 13.77
C GLY A 101 35.11 44.80 14.35
N GLN A 102 36.13 45.63 14.51
CA GLN A 102 37.41 45.18 15.03
C GLN A 102 37.37 45.06 16.56
N ILE A 103 37.78 43.91 17.07
CA ILE A 103 37.91 43.63 18.51
C ILE A 103 39.36 43.26 18.86
N ASP A 104 39.73 43.41 20.12
CA ASP A 104 41.05 43.03 20.64
C ASP A 104 41.21 41.50 20.71
N GLY A 105 42.45 41.02 20.73
CA GLY A 105 42.76 39.62 20.87
C GLY A 105 42.50 39.09 22.28
N ASN A 106 42.04 37.86 22.38
CA ASN A 106 41.90 37.11 23.63
C ASN A 106 43.22 36.47 24.06
N ALA A 107 43.77 36.93 25.18
CA ALA A 107 45.04 36.42 25.70
C ALA A 107 45.05 34.90 25.96
N ASN A 108 43.90 34.31 26.24
CA ASN A 108 43.76 32.83 26.41
C ASN A 108 44.06 32.05 25.12
N MET A 109 43.96 32.72 23.96
CA MET A 109 44.19 32.11 22.64
C MET A 109 45.65 32.31 22.14
N ALA A 110 46.56 32.87 22.95
CA ALA A 110 47.96 33.01 22.57
C ALA A 110 48.68 31.70 22.25
N GLY A 111 48.20 30.58 22.78
CA GLY A 111 48.67 29.22 22.49
C GLY A 111 47.97 28.49 21.31
N GLY A 112 47.07 29.17 20.62
CA GLY A 112 46.27 28.63 19.51
C GLY A 112 44.78 28.73 19.77
N SER A 113 44.02 28.85 18.69
CA SER A 113 42.53 28.91 18.72
C SER A 113 41.88 27.56 19.07
N ALA A 114 40.73 27.64 19.69
CA ALA A 114 39.89 26.45 19.96
C ALA A 114 39.30 25.88 18.67
N LYS A 115 39.17 24.55 18.62
CA LYS A 115 38.45 23.83 17.56
C LYS A 115 36.97 23.63 17.91
N VAL A 116 36.71 23.50 19.23
CA VAL A 116 35.38 23.36 19.81
C VAL A 116 35.21 24.38 20.92
N ILE A 117 34.17 25.14 20.92
CA ILE A 117 33.78 26.07 21.98
C ILE A 117 32.53 25.54 22.64
N LEU A 118 32.67 24.96 23.83
CA LEU A 118 31.58 24.47 24.63
C LEU A 118 31.12 25.54 25.61
N ASN A 119 29.88 25.96 25.48
CA ASN A 119 29.21 26.90 26.37
C ASN A 119 28.19 26.11 27.21
N GLU A 120 28.54 25.81 28.45
CA GLU A 120 27.75 25.01 29.37
C GLU A 120 27.08 25.88 30.43
N VAL A 121 25.75 25.83 30.50
CA VAL A 121 24.95 26.53 31.52
C VAL A 121 24.63 25.55 32.68
N ARG A 122 24.98 25.97 33.90
CA ARG A 122 24.83 25.16 35.12
C ARG A 122 23.81 25.74 36.11
N SER A 123 22.83 26.50 35.64
CA SER A 123 21.69 26.97 36.44
C SER A 123 20.41 26.22 36.09
N SER A 124 19.32 26.58 36.78
CA SER A 124 17.98 26.08 36.45
C SER A 124 17.25 26.91 35.40
N ASP A 125 17.85 27.97 34.91
CA ASP A 125 17.20 28.92 34.02
C ASP A 125 17.47 28.56 32.54
N PRO A 126 16.42 28.46 31.68
CA PRO A 126 16.59 28.22 30.26
C PRO A 126 17.32 29.34 29.54
N SER A 127 18.10 29.03 28.53
CA SER A 127 18.73 29.99 27.65
C SER A 127 17.79 30.62 26.65
N GLN A 128 17.88 31.94 26.44
CA GLN A 128 17.14 32.68 25.43
C GLN A 128 18.12 33.17 24.34
N LEU A 129 18.00 32.65 23.12
CA LEU A 129 18.86 32.99 21.98
C LEU A 129 18.05 33.83 20.99
N ASN A 130 18.12 35.18 21.15
CA ASN A 130 17.35 36.12 20.35
C ASN A 130 18.21 36.86 19.32
N GLY A 131 19.43 36.40 19.08
CA GLY A 131 20.41 37.01 18.15
C GLY A 131 21.48 36.05 17.69
N MET A 132 22.44 36.57 16.96
CA MET A 132 23.52 35.79 16.35
C MET A 132 24.64 35.46 17.34
N VAL A 133 25.24 34.29 17.19
CA VAL A 133 26.44 33.84 17.90
C VAL A 133 27.59 33.83 16.90
N GLU A 134 28.54 34.77 17.04
CA GLU A 134 29.70 34.87 16.15
C GLU A 134 30.97 34.32 16.79
N VAL A 135 31.73 33.52 16.05
CA VAL A 135 33.10 33.12 16.44
C VAL A 135 34.09 34.10 15.81
N ALA A 136 34.79 34.87 16.65
CA ALA A 136 35.82 35.73 16.15
C ALA A 136 37.14 34.98 15.85
N GLY A 137 37.82 35.35 14.78
CA GLY A 137 39.07 34.73 14.35
C GLY A 137 38.88 33.40 13.64
N GLN A 138 39.49 32.33 14.14
CA GLN A 138 39.41 31.01 13.53
C GLN A 138 38.02 30.36 13.79
N SER A 139 37.39 29.86 12.74
CA SER A 139 36.13 29.12 12.82
C SER A 139 36.24 27.90 13.76
N ALA A 140 35.21 27.64 14.53
CA ALA A 140 35.12 26.51 15.46
C ALA A 140 33.72 25.92 15.50
N GLN A 141 33.59 24.69 15.99
CA GLN A 141 32.31 24.13 16.41
C GLN A 141 31.84 24.89 17.66
N VAL A 142 30.58 25.30 17.70
CA VAL A 142 29.95 25.90 18.87
C VAL A 142 28.91 24.97 19.45
N ILE A 143 29.05 24.64 20.71
CA ILE A 143 28.05 23.83 21.48
C ILE A 143 27.47 24.75 22.55
N ILE A 144 26.15 24.92 22.56
CA ILE A 144 25.39 25.58 23.62
C ILE A 144 24.62 24.52 24.35
N ALA A 145 25.02 24.20 25.58
CA ALA A 145 24.48 23.13 26.41
C ALA A 145 23.74 23.69 27.63
N ASN A 146 22.43 23.51 27.67
CA ASN A 146 21.63 23.93 28.84
C ASN A 146 20.58 22.84 29.19
N PRO A 147 20.79 22.01 30.21
CA PRO A 147 19.85 20.99 30.65
C PRO A 147 18.48 21.52 31.09
N SER A 148 18.34 22.83 31.31
CA SER A 148 17.09 23.47 31.70
C SER A 148 16.25 23.92 30.50
N GLY A 149 16.82 23.86 29.28
CA GLY A 149 16.15 24.19 28.03
C GLY A 149 16.79 25.36 27.27
N ILE A 150 16.46 25.46 25.99
CA ILE A 150 16.93 26.53 25.09
C ILE A 150 15.74 27.02 24.27
N THR A 151 15.55 28.33 24.20
CA THR A 151 14.60 28.97 23.29
C THR A 151 15.38 29.78 22.24
N CYS A 152 15.06 29.57 20.97
CA CYS A 152 15.60 30.32 19.85
C CYS A 152 14.50 31.21 19.23
N ASP A 153 14.71 32.53 19.23
CA ASP A 153 13.85 33.52 18.57
C ASP A 153 14.70 34.43 17.69
N GLY A 154 15.04 33.98 16.50
CA GLY A 154 15.95 34.65 15.57
C GLY A 154 17.41 34.33 15.83
N CYS A 155 17.71 33.16 16.36
CA CYS A 155 19.09 32.74 16.56
C CYS A 155 19.74 32.23 15.26
N GLY A 156 21.06 32.34 15.20
CA GLY A 156 21.90 31.85 14.12
C GLY A 156 23.37 31.93 14.49
N PHE A 157 24.25 31.50 13.59
CA PHE A 157 25.69 31.43 13.85
C PHE A 157 26.49 32.07 12.72
N ILE A 158 27.58 32.73 13.10
CA ILE A 158 28.53 33.37 12.17
C ILE A 158 29.91 32.75 12.38
N ASN A 159 30.60 32.43 11.30
CA ASN A 159 31.93 31.81 11.32
C ASN A 159 32.00 30.51 12.15
N THR A 160 30.91 29.73 12.11
CA THR A 160 30.76 28.44 12.80
C THR A 160 30.59 27.36 11.76
N ASN A 161 31.40 26.32 11.81
CA ASN A 161 31.31 25.19 10.87
C ASN A 161 30.30 24.14 11.34
N HIS A 162 30.06 24.02 12.65
CA HIS A 162 29.13 23.08 13.25
C HIS A 162 28.48 23.73 14.50
N ALA A 163 27.20 23.89 14.51
CA ALA A 163 26.41 24.41 15.63
C ALA A 163 25.62 23.32 16.31
N THR A 164 25.69 23.24 17.64
CA THR A 164 24.93 22.29 18.43
C THR A 164 24.16 23.01 19.53
N LEU A 165 22.82 22.91 19.50
CA LEU A 165 21.92 23.29 20.61
C LEU A 165 21.53 22.04 21.35
N THR A 166 21.87 21.94 22.65
CA THR A 166 21.60 20.71 23.39
C THR A 166 21.11 20.95 24.82
N THR A 167 20.23 20.06 25.25
CA THR A 167 19.89 19.94 26.67
C THR A 167 20.70 18.84 27.38
N GLY A 168 21.65 18.26 26.67
CA GLY A 168 22.58 17.29 27.21
C GLY A 168 23.70 17.91 28.05
N THR A 169 24.31 17.08 28.86
CA THR A 169 25.56 17.40 29.59
C THR A 169 26.74 16.76 28.84
N ALA A 170 27.79 17.53 28.60
CA ALA A 170 28.96 17.04 27.89
C ALA A 170 29.74 15.99 28.69
N THR A 171 30.19 14.93 28.01
CA THR A 171 31.09 13.91 28.55
C THR A 171 32.49 14.08 27.95
N TYR A 172 33.52 13.71 28.71
CA TYR A 172 34.89 13.98 28.35
C TYR A 172 35.79 12.76 28.45
N ASP A 173 36.84 12.74 27.65
CA ASP A 173 37.97 11.81 27.84
C ASP A 173 39.00 12.35 28.84
N ASN A 174 40.02 11.59 29.11
CA ASN A 174 41.09 11.94 30.04
C ASN A 174 42.00 13.11 29.53
N LYS A 175 41.79 13.58 28.28
CA LYS A 175 42.51 14.69 27.68
C LYS A 175 41.63 15.96 27.59
N GLY A 176 40.42 15.91 28.10
CA GLY A 176 39.45 17.01 28.03
C GLY A 176 38.81 17.17 26.66
N ASN A 177 38.80 16.14 25.80
CA ASN A 177 38.02 16.18 24.56
C ASN A 177 36.59 15.87 24.91
N VAL A 178 35.62 16.52 24.25
CA VAL A 178 34.21 16.13 24.30
C VAL A 178 34.07 14.81 23.57
N THR A 179 33.55 13.80 24.26
CA THR A 179 33.32 12.45 23.73
C THR A 179 31.88 12.23 23.33
N GLY A 180 30.95 12.98 23.94
CA GLY A 180 29.52 12.87 23.68
C GLY A 180 28.68 13.79 24.58
N LEU A 181 27.38 13.55 24.56
CA LEU A 181 26.36 14.27 25.31
C LEU A 181 25.41 13.28 25.98
N ASP A 182 25.17 13.46 27.28
CA ASP A 182 24.14 12.73 28.03
C ASP A 182 22.89 13.59 28.14
N VAL A 183 21.82 13.17 27.46
CA VAL A 183 20.54 13.87 27.45
C VAL A 183 19.56 13.13 28.35
N SER A 184 18.93 13.82 29.29
CA SER A 184 17.93 13.22 30.19
C SER A 184 16.69 14.08 30.38
N LYS A 185 16.77 15.38 30.12
CA LYS A 185 15.67 16.35 30.31
C LYS A 185 15.82 17.56 29.42
N GLY A 186 14.88 18.48 29.51
CA GLY A 186 14.91 19.78 28.83
C GLY A 186 14.36 19.76 27.40
N GLN A 187 13.95 20.91 26.93
CA GLN A 187 13.35 21.12 25.62
C GLN A 187 14.10 22.22 24.86
N VAL A 188 14.30 22.03 23.56
CA VAL A 188 14.69 23.10 22.64
C VAL A 188 13.43 23.58 21.92
N THR A 189 13.18 24.89 21.99
CA THR A 189 12.02 25.55 21.35
C THR A 189 12.48 26.55 20.32
N ILE A 190 11.99 26.42 19.09
CA ILE A 190 12.22 27.42 18.01
C ILE A 190 10.91 28.22 17.87
N THR A 191 10.98 29.53 18.01
CA THR A 191 9.81 30.41 18.03
C THR A 191 10.10 31.77 17.37
N GLY A 192 9.10 32.63 17.28
CA GLY A 192 9.22 34.01 16.83
C GLY A 192 9.82 34.14 15.44
N LYS A 193 11.05 34.65 15.35
CA LYS A 193 11.79 34.86 14.10
C LYS A 193 12.42 33.57 13.54
N GLY A 194 12.36 32.45 14.30
CA GLY A 194 12.91 31.16 13.89
C GLY A 194 14.42 31.03 14.09
N MET A 195 15.01 30.08 13.34
CA MET A 195 16.43 29.78 13.34
C MET A 195 16.98 29.79 11.92
N ASP A 196 18.10 30.49 11.70
CA ASP A 196 18.82 30.49 10.41
C ASP A 196 20.28 30.09 10.60
N THR A 197 20.62 28.87 10.19
CA THR A 197 21.97 28.31 10.26
C THR A 197 22.50 27.90 8.89
N ARG A 198 22.00 28.49 7.80
CA ARG A 198 22.44 28.19 6.42
C ARG A 198 23.93 28.50 6.17
N SER A 199 24.53 29.39 6.95
CA SER A 199 25.97 29.68 6.93
C SER A 199 26.83 28.63 7.62
N THR A 200 26.20 27.68 8.34
CA THR A 200 26.84 26.60 9.09
C THR A 200 26.68 25.29 8.32
N GLN A 201 27.73 24.48 8.23
CA GLN A 201 27.66 23.22 7.47
C GLN A 201 26.76 22.21 8.15
N TYR A 202 26.89 22.05 9.48
CA TYR A 202 26.10 21.12 10.28
C TYR A 202 25.40 21.81 11.42
N THR A 203 24.15 21.48 11.64
CA THR A 203 23.35 21.98 12.77
C THR A 203 22.69 20.81 13.49
N ASP A 204 23.07 20.62 14.76
CA ASP A 204 22.46 19.63 15.62
C ASP A 204 21.52 20.29 16.63
N ILE A 205 20.34 19.71 16.81
CA ILE A 205 19.43 19.97 17.93
C ILE A 205 19.29 18.65 18.69
N ILE A 206 19.90 18.58 19.87
CA ILE A 206 20.02 17.35 20.67
C ILE A 206 19.37 17.60 22.02
N ALA A 207 18.16 17.10 22.23
CA ALA A 207 17.37 17.43 23.42
C ALA A 207 16.45 16.29 23.85
N ARG A 208 15.87 16.36 25.05
CA ARG A 208 14.82 15.40 25.44
C ARG A 208 13.59 15.53 24.56
N SER A 209 13.21 16.76 24.21
CA SER A 209 12.17 17.06 23.23
C SER A 209 12.48 18.36 22.49
N VAL A 210 11.85 18.51 21.31
CA VAL A 210 12.01 19.68 20.45
C VAL A 210 10.64 20.20 20.05
N LYS A 211 10.48 21.55 20.10
CA LYS A 211 9.26 22.21 19.63
C LYS A 211 9.60 23.28 18.58
N VAL A 212 8.93 23.19 17.44
CA VAL A 212 9.18 24.08 16.30
C VAL A 212 7.90 24.87 15.97
N ASN A 213 7.84 26.10 16.47
CA ASN A 213 6.73 27.04 16.26
C ASN A 213 7.10 28.18 15.31
N ALA A 214 8.25 28.10 14.67
CA ALA A 214 8.71 29.08 13.69
C ALA A 214 9.66 28.40 12.69
N LYS A 215 9.99 29.12 11.61
CA LYS A 215 10.79 28.60 10.51
C LYS A 215 12.22 28.23 10.93
N VAL A 216 12.67 27.05 10.52
CA VAL A 216 14.05 26.59 10.64
C VAL A 216 14.67 26.53 9.23
N GLN A 217 15.83 27.15 9.07
CA GLN A 217 16.63 27.09 7.84
C GLN A 217 18.04 26.63 8.18
N ALA A 218 18.48 25.56 7.56
CA ALA A 218 19.79 24.97 7.81
C ALA A 218 20.41 24.46 6.49
N ASN A 219 21.69 24.07 6.54
CA ASN A 219 22.29 23.30 5.45
C ASN A 219 22.08 21.80 5.70
N GLU A 220 22.72 21.20 6.71
CA GLU A 220 22.40 19.87 7.19
C GLU A 220 21.83 19.97 8.61
N LEU A 221 20.60 19.51 8.81
CA LEU A 221 19.88 19.57 10.08
C LEU A 221 19.74 18.14 10.66
N ASN A 222 20.29 17.95 11.85
CA ASN A 222 20.15 16.72 12.62
C ASN A 222 19.41 17.02 13.93
N ILE A 223 18.31 16.30 14.18
CA ILE A 223 17.49 16.42 15.39
C ILE A 223 17.49 15.05 16.08
N VAL A 224 18.05 15.01 17.28
CA VAL A 224 18.04 13.78 18.09
C VAL A 224 17.30 14.04 19.40
N THR A 225 16.29 13.24 19.66
CA THR A 225 15.45 13.38 20.86
C THR A 225 15.48 12.12 21.72
N GLY A 226 15.17 12.29 23.00
CA GLY A 226 15.04 11.17 23.95
C GLY A 226 16.10 11.14 25.04
N ASN A 227 16.03 10.14 25.92
CA ASN A 227 16.98 9.90 27.00
C ASN A 227 18.16 9.07 26.49
N ASN A 228 19.24 9.75 26.08
CA ASN A 228 20.29 9.15 25.28
C ASN A 228 21.69 9.53 25.75
N HIS A 229 22.67 8.65 25.46
CA HIS A 229 24.05 9.03 25.24
C HIS A 229 24.33 9.14 23.74
N ILE A 230 24.78 10.30 23.31
CA ILE A 230 25.06 10.61 21.91
C ILE A 230 26.54 10.89 21.77
N ASP A 231 27.21 10.31 20.79
CA ASP A 231 28.63 10.53 20.56
C ASP A 231 28.92 11.91 19.96
N LYS A 232 30.19 12.25 19.85
CA LYS A 232 30.65 13.53 19.28
C LYS A 232 30.29 13.74 17.81
N TYR A 233 29.78 12.70 17.12
CA TYR A 233 29.35 12.76 15.72
C TYR A 233 27.83 12.89 15.59
N GLY A 234 27.11 12.96 16.72
CA GLY A 234 25.65 13.07 16.75
C GLY A 234 24.91 11.72 16.70
N HIS A 235 25.60 10.58 16.79
CA HIS A 235 24.96 9.27 16.73
C HIS A 235 24.61 8.76 18.12
N VAL A 236 23.42 8.18 18.26
CA VAL A 236 22.96 7.53 19.48
C VAL A 236 23.79 6.27 19.76
N GLN A 237 24.56 6.30 20.86
CA GLN A 237 25.36 5.15 21.31
C GLN A 237 24.65 4.31 22.36
N LYS A 238 23.79 4.93 23.18
CA LYS A 238 23.05 4.26 24.23
C LYS A 238 21.72 4.95 24.45
N LYS A 239 20.65 4.16 24.49
CA LYS A 239 19.32 4.58 24.93
C LYS A 239 19.18 4.26 26.42
N TYR A 240 18.66 5.20 27.20
CA TYR A 240 18.35 5.02 28.61
C TYR A 240 16.85 4.74 28.82
N ASP A 241 16.44 4.59 30.06
CA ASP A 241 15.05 4.39 30.41
C ASP A 241 14.17 5.59 29.97
N SER A 242 13.03 5.30 29.36
CA SER A 242 12.05 6.30 28.92
C SER A 242 11.14 6.80 30.05
N SER A 243 11.48 6.55 31.31
CA SER A 243 10.75 7.12 32.46
C SER A 243 10.70 8.66 32.38
N ASN A 244 9.52 9.23 32.63
CA ASN A 244 9.25 10.67 32.48
C ASN A 244 9.50 11.17 31.02
N ALA A 245 9.23 10.34 30.01
CA ALA A 245 9.28 10.77 28.63
C ALA A 245 8.25 11.90 28.37
N PRO A 246 8.54 12.83 27.47
CA PRO A 246 7.58 13.84 27.04
C PRO A 246 6.45 13.16 26.25
N ASP A 247 5.30 13.83 26.13
CA ASP A 247 4.17 13.33 25.31
C ASP A 247 4.56 13.23 23.82
N VAL A 248 5.41 14.16 23.34
CA VAL A 248 5.88 14.22 21.96
C VAL A 248 7.38 14.53 21.93
N ALA A 249 8.14 13.78 21.13
CA ALA A 249 9.56 13.99 20.95
C ALA A 249 9.86 15.26 20.11
N LEU A 250 9.14 15.40 19.01
CA LEU A 250 9.21 16.56 18.13
C LEU A 250 7.81 17.03 17.76
N ASP A 251 7.47 18.27 18.12
CA ASP A 251 6.21 18.95 17.80
C ASP A 251 6.48 20.10 16.81
N VAL A 252 5.95 19.98 15.59
CA VAL A 252 6.07 21.00 14.53
C VAL A 252 4.68 21.57 14.26
N SER A 253 4.45 22.78 14.74
CA SER A 253 3.17 23.48 14.55
C SER A 253 3.04 24.08 13.14
N ALA A 254 1.83 24.49 12.77
CA ALA A 254 1.53 25.09 11.48
C ALA A 254 2.34 26.39 11.15
N LEU A 255 2.91 27.04 12.14
CA LEU A 255 3.84 28.16 11.94
C LEU A 255 5.30 27.70 11.85
N GLY A 256 5.57 26.47 12.29
CA GLY A 256 6.88 25.83 12.17
C GLY A 256 7.04 25.22 10.79
N SER A 257 8.23 25.30 10.23
CA SER A 257 8.60 24.58 9.00
C SER A 257 10.10 24.41 8.99
N MET A 258 10.60 23.37 8.34
CA MET A 258 12.02 23.08 8.29
C MET A 258 12.48 22.97 6.84
N TYR A 259 13.51 23.72 6.51
CA TYR A 259 14.10 23.73 5.18
C TYR A 259 15.62 23.52 5.29
N ALA A 260 16.12 22.44 4.71
CA ALA A 260 17.54 22.13 4.69
C ALA A 260 17.95 21.38 3.42
N ASN A 261 19.24 21.18 3.22
CA ASN A 261 19.71 20.25 2.21
C ASN A 261 19.45 18.80 2.66
N LYS A 262 19.79 18.50 3.93
CA LYS A 262 19.43 17.22 4.56
C LYS A 262 18.75 17.46 5.89
N ILE A 263 17.74 16.64 6.17
CA ILE A 263 17.04 16.60 7.45
C ILE A 263 17.07 15.17 7.96
N TYR A 264 17.64 14.99 9.15
CA TYR A 264 17.65 13.73 9.87
C TYR A 264 17.00 13.93 11.23
N MET A 265 16.07 13.07 11.58
CA MET A 265 15.35 13.08 12.85
C MET A 265 15.36 11.68 13.46
N GLU A 266 15.87 11.58 14.68
CA GLU A 266 15.87 10.33 15.45
C GLU A 266 15.25 10.58 16.82
N GLY A 267 14.20 9.79 17.14
CA GLY A 267 13.55 9.77 18.45
C GLY A 267 13.72 8.41 19.10
N THR A 268 14.21 8.38 20.35
CA THR A 268 14.65 7.13 20.97
C THR A 268 13.86 6.74 22.23
N ASP A 269 13.02 7.62 22.75
CA ASP A 269 12.12 7.28 23.86
C ASP A 269 10.99 6.35 23.35
N ALA A 270 10.84 5.21 23.99
CA ALA A 270 9.85 4.21 23.60
C ALA A 270 8.42 4.79 23.63
N GLY A 271 7.68 4.64 22.54
CA GLY A 271 6.31 5.12 22.39
C GLY A 271 6.17 6.64 22.17
N VAL A 272 7.27 7.39 22.11
CA VAL A 272 7.24 8.85 21.91
C VAL A 272 7.51 9.17 20.45
N GLY A 273 6.58 9.89 19.83
CA GLY A 273 6.55 10.11 18.39
C GLY A 273 6.83 11.55 17.94
N VAL A 274 6.52 11.80 16.68
CA VAL A 274 6.63 13.10 16.00
C VAL A 274 5.24 13.55 15.60
N HIS A 275 4.91 14.81 15.90
CA HIS A 275 3.67 15.46 15.48
C HIS A 275 3.97 16.61 14.53
N ILE A 276 3.34 16.61 13.35
CA ILE A 276 3.47 17.62 12.29
C ILE A 276 2.05 18.10 11.95
N ASP A 277 1.73 19.34 12.31
CA ASP A 277 0.42 19.95 12.01
C ASP A 277 0.57 21.02 10.94
N ARG A 278 0.14 20.72 9.71
CA ARG A 278 0.12 21.63 8.55
C ARG A 278 1.45 22.37 8.28
N ALA A 279 2.55 21.72 8.59
CA ALA A 279 3.90 22.26 8.43
C ALA A 279 4.64 21.62 7.26
N ASP A 280 5.61 22.34 6.71
CA ASP A 280 6.49 21.84 5.65
C ASP A 280 7.83 21.38 6.22
N LEU A 281 8.19 20.14 5.98
CA LEU A 281 9.51 19.59 6.21
C LEU A 281 10.12 19.28 4.83
N THR A 282 11.02 20.11 4.37
CA THR A 282 11.53 20.04 3.00
C THR A 282 13.05 19.94 2.99
N ALA A 283 13.56 18.85 2.42
CA ALA A 283 14.97 18.66 2.16
C ALA A 283 15.26 18.72 0.64
N SER A 284 16.27 19.50 0.24
CA SER A 284 16.69 19.57 -1.16
C SER A 284 17.50 18.34 -1.61
N ASP A 285 17.84 17.45 -0.68
CA ASP A 285 18.45 16.13 -0.93
C ASP A 285 17.63 15.04 -0.24
N THR A 286 17.87 14.74 1.04
CA THR A 286 17.25 13.63 1.75
C THR A 286 16.59 14.06 3.05
N LEU A 287 15.43 13.48 3.32
CA LEU A 287 14.72 13.61 4.59
C LEU A 287 14.54 12.22 5.22
N SER A 288 14.87 12.10 6.50
CA SER A 288 14.68 10.86 7.27
C SER A 288 14.08 11.18 8.64
N ILE A 289 12.99 10.48 8.97
CA ILE A 289 12.35 10.45 10.29
C ILE A 289 12.37 9.01 10.77
N ASN A 290 12.97 8.77 11.94
CA ASN A 290 13.03 7.45 12.56
C ASN A 290 12.75 7.58 14.06
N VAL A 291 11.60 7.07 14.51
CA VAL A 291 11.18 7.19 15.91
C VAL A 291 10.59 5.88 16.44
N ASP A 292 10.73 5.65 17.72
CA ASP A 292 10.15 4.47 18.39
C ASP A 292 8.64 4.64 18.71
N GLY A 293 8.04 5.76 18.32
CA GLY A 293 6.63 6.10 18.52
C GLY A 293 5.89 6.39 17.23
N VAL A 294 4.77 7.09 17.32
CA VAL A 294 3.90 7.43 16.19
C VAL A 294 4.48 8.63 15.41
N VAL A 295 4.52 8.52 14.09
CA VAL A 295 4.71 9.70 13.21
C VAL A 295 3.34 10.16 12.73
N GLU A 296 2.91 11.33 13.19
CA GLU A 296 1.62 11.92 12.83
C GLU A 296 1.83 13.15 11.95
N ASN A 297 1.35 13.06 10.70
CA ASN A 297 1.38 14.14 9.69
C ASN A 297 -0.04 14.59 9.36
N ASN A 298 -0.54 15.58 10.08
CA ASN A 298 -1.88 16.13 9.90
C ASN A 298 -1.88 17.31 8.92
N GLY A 299 -2.13 17.04 7.65
CA GLY A 299 -2.17 18.06 6.60
C GLY A 299 -0.82 18.74 6.32
N GLY A 300 0.28 18.21 6.83
CA GLY A 300 1.64 18.68 6.58
C GLY A 300 2.27 18.08 5.33
N HIS A 301 3.43 18.62 4.93
CA HIS A 301 4.18 18.14 3.78
C HIS A 301 5.59 17.69 4.18
N ILE A 302 5.86 16.40 4.05
CA ILE A 302 7.17 15.76 4.25
C ILE A 302 7.78 15.53 2.87
N SER A 303 8.89 16.19 2.55
CA SER A 303 9.50 16.11 1.23
C SER A 303 11.02 16.02 1.28
N GLY A 304 11.57 15.02 0.58
CA GLY A 304 13.00 14.94 0.29
C GLY A 304 13.18 14.74 -1.21
N LYS A 305 14.01 15.59 -1.86
CA LYS A 305 14.15 15.55 -3.32
C LYS A 305 14.58 14.17 -3.82
N ASN A 306 15.67 13.62 -3.28
CA ASN A 306 16.19 12.32 -3.69
C ASN A 306 15.56 11.16 -2.90
N ALA A 307 15.30 11.39 -1.61
CA ALA A 307 14.60 10.40 -0.79
C ALA A 307 13.84 11.05 0.39
N ALA A 308 12.66 10.50 0.70
CA ALA A 308 11.94 10.73 1.94
C ALA A 308 11.70 9.39 2.62
N THR A 309 12.27 9.22 3.82
CA THR A 309 12.14 8.00 4.63
C THR A 309 11.40 8.33 5.92
N VAL A 310 10.36 7.58 6.25
CA VAL A 310 9.58 7.77 7.47
C VAL A 310 9.38 6.41 8.15
N MET A 311 9.86 6.29 9.38
CA MET A 311 9.77 5.05 10.17
C MET A 311 9.24 5.35 11.57
N GLY A 312 8.29 4.53 12.03
CA GLY A 312 7.68 4.65 13.35
C GLY A 312 6.87 3.42 13.75
N SER A 313 6.38 3.39 14.98
CA SER A 313 5.43 2.35 15.42
C SER A 313 4.16 2.36 14.58
N ASP A 314 3.66 3.55 14.33
CA ASP A 314 2.59 3.86 13.39
C ASP A 314 2.96 5.11 12.59
N VAL A 315 2.51 5.19 11.33
CA VAL A 315 2.68 6.37 10.49
C VAL A 315 1.30 6.81 10.01
N LEU A 316 0.85 7.97 10.48
CA LEU A 316 -0.47 8.53 10.20
C LEU A 316 -0.29 9.76 9.29
N ASN A 317 -0.64 9.64 8.00
CA ASN A 317 -0.52 10.70 7.00
C ASN A 317 -1.91 11.25 6.63
N HIS A 318 -2.64 11.73 7.63
CA HIS A 318 -4.01 12.20 7.45
C HIS A 318 -4.07 13.56 6.74
N ASN A 319 -4.68 13.60 5.55
CA ASN A 319 -4.71 14.79 4.68
C ASN A 319 -3.30 15.34 4.37
N GLY A 320 -2.24 14.63 4.74
CA GLY A 320 -0.85 15.03 4.58
C GLY A 320 -0.25 14.55 3.27
N GLN A 321 0.98 15.00 3.00
CA GLN A 321 1.74 14.59 1.83
C GLN A 321 3.11 14.07 2.24
N ILE A 322 3.52 12.93 1.67
CA ILE A 322 4.88 12.40 1.76
C ILE A 322 5.39 12.24 0.32
N THR A 323 6.37 13.04 -0.07
CA THR A 323 6.75 13.13 -1.49
C THR A 323 8.26 13.06 -1.71
N SER A 324 8.66 12.56 -2.91
CA SER A 324 10.04 12.60 -3.39
C SER A 324 10.07 12.59 -4.92
N GLU A 325 11.08 13.23 -5.54
CA GLU A 325 11.36 13.00 -6.96
C GLU A 325 12.01 11.62 -7.18
N GLY A 326 12.76 11.11 -6.18
CA GLY A 326 13.41 9.80 -6.20
C GLY A 326 12.60 8.73 -5.48
N MET A 327 12.86 8.46 -4.21
CA MET A 327 12.25 7.38 -3.45
C MET A 327 11.47 7.89 -2.23
N VAL A 328 10.28 7.33 -2.01
CA VAL A 328 9.61 7.36 -0.70
C VAL A 328 9.66 5.96 -0.10
N SER A 329 10.12 5.88 1.16
CA SER A 329 10.08 4.67 1.97
C SER A 329 9.35 4.95 3.27
N VAL A 330 8.22 4.29 3.48
CA VAL A 330 7.46 4.39 4.75
C VAL A 330 7.38 3.02 5.39
N ALA A 331 7.82 2.93 6.63
CA ALA A 331 7.75 1.69 7.41
C ALA A 331 7.07 1.94 8.75
N ALA A 332 5.97 1.26 8.99
CA ALA A 332 5.25 1.25 10.25
C ALA A 332 5.30 -0.17 10.86
N ASP A 333 5.63 -0.28 12.14
CA ASP A 333 5.62 -1.57 12.83
C ASP A 333 4.20 -2.15 12.92
N ASN A 334 3.19 -1.28 13.02
CA ASN A 334 1.78 -1.66 13.11
C ASN A 334 0.95 -1.08 11.97
N THR A 335 0.66 0.22 11.99
CA THR A 335 -0.29 0.84 11.06
C THR A 335 0.38 1.94 10.23
N LEU A 336 0.25 1.82 8.91
CA LEU A 336 0.44 2.90 7.95
C LEU A 336 -0.95 3.40 7.52
N ASP A 337 -1.32 4.60 7.93
CA ASP A 337 -2.62 5.20 7.59
C ASP A 337 -2.42 6.43 6.71
N ASN A 338 -2.79 6.31 5.44
CA ASN A 338 -2.76 7.37 4.43
C ASN A 338 -4.18 7.87 4.09
N THR A 339 -5.10 7.85 5.06
CA THR A 339 -6.49 8.31 4.83
C THR A 339 -6.52 9.76 4.36
N ASN A 340 -7.13 10.02 3.20
CA ASN A 340 -7.14 11.30 2.49
C ASN A 340 -5.74 11.88 2.20
N GLY A 341 -4.68 11.12 2.43
CA GLY A 341 -3.29 11.56 2.24
C GLY A 341 -2.75 11.24 0.84
N VAL A 342 -1.58 11.79 0.54
CA VAL A 342 -0.85 11.54 -0.70
C VAL A 342 0.55 11.03 -0.40
N ILE A 343 0.90 9.89 -0.98
CA ILE A 343 2.27 9.37 -1.01
C ILE A 343 2.71 9.29 -2.47
N LYS A 344 3.77 10.02 -2.84
CA LYS A 344 4.18 10.11 -4.25
C LYS A 344 5.70 10.16 -4.43
N ALA A 345 6.20 9.30 -5.32
CA ALA A 345 7.64 9.29 -5.68
C ALA A 345 7.89 8.69 -7.07
N ALA A 346 9.15 8.61 -7.50
CA ALA A 346 9.50 7.72 -8.60
C ALA A 346 9.37 6.25 -8.14
N MET A 347 10.00 5.90 -7.05
CA MET A 347 9.85 4.58 -6.42
C MET A 347 9.15 4.73 -5.06
N VAL A 348 8.12 3.94 -4.85
CA VAL A 348 7.36 3.92 -3.58
C VAL A 348 7.51 2.56 -2.90
N ASN A 349 8.02 2.54 -1.67
CA ASN A 349 8.15 1.37 -0.83
C ASN A 349 7.37 1.58 0.47
N LEU A 350 6.31 0.80 0.68
CA LEU A 350 5.48 0.88 1.86
C LEU A 350 5.47 -0.44 2.62
N SER A 351 5.58 -0.37 3.93
CA SER A 351 5.53 -1.54 4.81
C SER A 351 4.74 -1.22 6.07
N GLY A 352 3.78 -2.08 6.41
CA GLY A 352 3.01 -2.02 7.65
C GLY A 352 2.19 -3.29 7.84
N LYS A 353 1.88 -3.68 9.07
CA LYS A 353 0.95 -4.80 9.28
C LYS A 353 -0.43 -4.44 8.73
N ASN A 354 -0.92 -3.26 9.08
CA ASN A 354 -2.14 -2.69 8.54
C ASN A 354 -1.78 -1.47 7.71
N THR A 355 -2.16 -1.48 6.45
CA THR A 355 -2.00 -0.33 5.55
C THR A 355 -3.39 0.16 5.14
N VAL A 356 -3.68 1.42 5.41
CA VAL A 356 -4.94 2.08 5.07
C VAL A 356 -4.66 3.18 4.06
N ASN A 357 -5.32 3.13 2.91
CA ASN A 357 -5.28 4.15 1.86
C ASN A 357 -6.71 4.60 1.48
N SER A 358 -7.63 4.56 2.45
CA SER A 358 -9.02 4.94 2.20
C SER A 358 -9.12 6.41 1.79
N HIS A 359 -9.74 6.69 0.62
CA HIS A 359 -9.78 8.01 -0.03
C HIS A 359 -8.39 8.64 -0.26
N GLY A 360 -7.31 7.89 -0.03
CA GLY A 360 -5.93 8.34 -0.21
C GLY A 360 -5.38 8.02 -1.60
N SER A 361 -4.19 8.54 -1.88
CA SER A 361 -3.50 8.31 -3.15
C SER A 361 -2.05 7.89 -2.94
N ILE A 362 -1.67 6.75 -3.51
CA ILE A 362 -0.30 6.24 -3.58
C ILE A 362 0.12 6.21 -5.05
N GLN A 363 1.18 6.95 -5.39
CA GLN A 363 1.61 7.13 -6.78
C GLN A 363 3.11 6.88 -6.98
N GLY A 364 3.45 5.84 -7.73
CA GLY A 364 4.81 5.60 -8.24
C GLY A 364 4.93 6.01 -9.71
N SER A 365 5.87 6.90 -10.06
CA SER A 365 6.14 7.18 -11.47
C SER A 365 7.05 6.13 -12.13
N GLN A 366 7.60 5.22 -11.36
CA GLN A 366 8.26 3.97 -11.75
C GLN A 366 7.55 2.81 -11.04
N ASN A 367 8.21 2.15 -10.08
CA ASN A 367 7.67 0.98 -9.41
C ASN A 367 7.06 1.31 -8.04
N THR A 368 6.07 0.52 -7.65
CA THR A 368 5.42 0.62 -6.34
C THR A 368 5.42 -0.75 -5.67
N PHE A 369 5.89 -0.81 -4.42
CA PHE A 369 5.91 -2.00 -3.59
C PHE A 369 5.15 -1.73 -2.29
N ILE A 370 4.16 -2.55 -1.98
CA ILE A 370 3.38 -2.48 -0.76
C ILE A 370 3.44 -3.84 -0.08
N THR A 371 3.89 -3.87 1.16
CA THR A 371 3.96 -5.08 1.97
C THR A 371 3.06 -4.90 3.18
N ALA A 372 1.97 -5.66 3.26
CA ALA A 372 0.98 -5.55 4.33
C ALA A 372 0.29 -6.90 4.62
N ASP A 373 -0.10 -7.14 5.87
CA ASP A 373 -1.00 -8.25 6.22
C ASP A 373 -2.46 -7.87 5.92
N SER A 374 -2.79 -6.58 6.00
CA SER A 374 -4.08 -6.00 5.61
C SER A 374 -3.85 -4.71 4.84
N LEU A 375 -4.46 -4.59 3.66
CA LEU A 375 -4.48 -3.36 2.86
C LEU A 375 -5.93 -2.93 2.62
N ASP A 376 -6.31 -1.76 3.13
CA ASP A 376 -7.59 -1.13 2.83
C ASP A 376 -7.38 0.03 1.84
N ASN A 377 -7.78 -0.18 0.58
CA ASN A 377 -7.79 0.81 -0.50
C ASN A 377 -9.23 1.20 -0.89
N SER A 378 -10.17 1.13 0.06
CA SER A 378 -11.55 1.51 -0.22
C SER A 378 -11.66 2.98 -0.63
N ASP A 379 -12.31 3.25 -1.77
CA ASP A 379 -12.42 4.57 -2.39
C ASP A 379 -11.06 5.27 -2.65
N GLY A 380 -9.94 4.54 -2.52
CA GLY A 380 -8.58 5.04 -2.69
C GLY A 380 -7.96 4.69 -4.05
N GLU A 381 -6.79 5.26 -4.32
CA GLU A 381 -6.03 5.00 -5.55
C GLU A 381 -4.61 4.52 -5.26
N ILE A 382 -4.20 3.43 -5.92
CA ILE A 382 -2.82 2.95 -5.97
C ILE A 382 -2.40 2.88 -7.43
N LEU A 383 -1.51 3.75 -7.84
CA LEU A 383 -1.09 3.92 -9.23
C LEU A 383 0.42 3.71 -9.39
N SER A 384 0.82 2.89 -10.34
CA SER A 384 2.23 2.69 -10.70
C SER A 384 2.42 2.86 -12.21
N ASN A 385 3.35 3.71 -12.64
CA ASN A 385 3.71 3.79 -14.07
C ASN A 385 4.69 2.69 -14.51
N GLY A 386 5.25 1.94 -13.58
CA GLY A 386 5.99 0.69 -13.80
C GLY A 386 5.24 -0.49 -13.21
N ASP A 387 6.00 -1.40 -12.59
CA ASP A 387 5.44 -2.57 -11.92
C ASP A 387 4.80 -2.20 -10.57
N LEU A 388 3.76 -2.94 -10.20
CA LEU A 388 3.12 -2.85 -8.90
C LEU A 388 3.12 -4.23 -8.24
N THR A 389 3.66 -4.29 -7.03
CA THR A 389 3.61 -5.50 -6.21
C THR A 389 2.92 -5.20 -4.89
N ILE A 390 1.91 -5.97 -4.57
CA ILE A 390 1.23 -6.01 -3.27
C ILE A 390 1.47 -7.39 -2.68
N GLY A 391 2.23 -7.46 -1.60
CA GLY A 391 2.62 -8.71 -0.95
C GLY A 391 2.26 -8.75 0.53
N ARG A 392 2.30 -9.95 1.11
CA ARG A 392 2.07 -10.19 2.55
C ARG A 392 3.31 -9.76 3.35
N ALA A 393 3.11 -9.10 4.49
CA ALA A 393 4.18 -8.75 5.42
C ALA A 393 4.71 -9.98 6.19
N SER A 394 3.84 -10.95 6.42
CA SER A 394 4.19 -12.21 7.08
C SER A 394 3.41 -13.39 6.48
N TRP A 395 3.96 -14.60 6.60
CA TRP A 395 3.24 -15.84 6.27
C TRP A 395 2.17 -16.17 7.34
N ASN A 396 1.53 -15.16 7.89
CA ASN A 396 0.53 -15.32 8.93
C ASN A 396 -0.80 -15.76 8.34
N TYR A 397 -1.34 -16.90 8.77
CA TYR A 397 -2.66 -17.38 8.36
C TYR A 397 -3.83 -16.45 8.76
N ASN A 398 -3.57 -15.43 9.58
CA ASN A 398 -4.56 -14.43 10.00
C ASN A 398 -4.51 -13.14 9.16
N ALA A 399 -3.74 -13.08 8.07
CA ALA A 399 -3.74 -11.93 7.17
C ALA A 399 -5.14 -11.70 6.62
N GLN A 400 -5.63 -10.45 6.68
CA GLN A 400 -6.99 -10.11 6.25
C GLN A 400 -7.11 -9.90 4.74
N GLY A 401 -5.97 -9.58 4.07
CA GLY A 401 -5.92 -9.40 2.62
C GLY A 401 -6.14 -7.97 2.15
N VAL A 402 -6.59 -7.82 0.89
CA VAL A 402 -6.74 -6.54 0.20
C VAL A 402 -8.22 -6.21 0.03
N ASN A 403 -8.64 -5.06 0.56
CA ASN A 403 -9.94 -4.46 0.29
C ASN A 403 -9.77 -3.33 -0.74
N ASN A 404 -10.31 -3.50 -1.94
CA ASN A 404 -10.31 -2.50 -3.02
C ASN A 404 -11.75 -2.10 -3.40
N THR A 405 -12.69 -2.13 -2.44
CA THR A 405 -14.10 -1.77 -2.70
C THR A 405 -14.18 -0.32 -3.16
N HIS A 406 -14.77 -0.08 -4.35
CA HIS A 406 -14.82 1.21 -5.06
C HIS A 406 -13.45 1.84 -5.34
N GLY A 407 -12.34 1.19 -4.95
CA GLY A 407 -10.98 1.67 -5.12
C GLY A 407 -10.39 1.35 -6.49
N ARG A 408 -9.23 1.91 -6.76
CA ARG A 408 -8.47 1.67 -7.99
C ARG A 408 -7.05 1.22 -7.69
N ILE A 409 -6.65 0.10 -8.30
CA ILE A 409 -5.29 -0.41 -8.35
C ILE A 409 -4.89 -0.49 -9.83
N ASP A 410 -3.91 0.29 -10.28
CA ASP A 410 -3.51 0.38 -11.69
C ASP A 410 -1.99 0.34 -11.83
N ALA A 411 -1.49 -0.56 -12.68
CA ALA A 411 -0.09 -0.63 -13.08
C ALA A 411 0.04 -0.44 -14.61
N LYS A 412 1.10 0.25 -15.05
CA LYS A 412 1.42 0.28 -16.49
C LYS A 412 2.37 -0.85 -16.88
N GLY A 413 3.16 -1.37 -15.94
CA GLY A 413 3.97 -2.58 -16.06
C GLY A 413 3.23 -3.84 -15.61
N ALA A 414 3.92 -4.77 -14.98
CA ALA A 414 3.32 -5.97 -14.39
C ALA A 414 2.62 -5.66 -13.06
N LEU A 415 1.53 -6.39 -12.80
CA LEU A 415 0.82 -6.35 -11.52
C LEU A 415 0.91 -7.71 -10.82
N ASN A 416 1.42 -7.71 -9.60
CA ASN A 416 1.46 -8.90 -8.76
C ASN A 416 0.72 -8.63 -7.43
N VAL A 417 -0.27 -9.47 -7.10
CA VAL A 417 -1.01 -9.43 -5.84
C VAL A 417 -0.93 -10.81 -5.16
N ASP A 418 -0.30 -10.87 -4.01
CA ASP A 418 -0.25 -12.04 -3.14
C ASP A 418 -0.84 -11.68 -1.77
N ALA A 419 -2.04 -12.17 -1.48
CA ALA A 419 -2.79 -11.82 -0.27
C ALA A 419 -3.65 -12.99 0.22
N ALA A 420 -4.21 -12.91 1.43
CA ALA A 420 -5.19 -13.90 1.88
C ALA A 420 -6.52 -13.75 1.13
N SER A 421 -6.93 -12.51 0.85
CA SER A 421 -8.13 -12.24 0.07
C SER A 421 -7.94 -10.98 -0.78
N LEU A 422 -8.72 -10.90 -1.86
CA LEU A 422 -8.91 -9.67 -2.64
C LEU A 422 -10.42 -9.42 -2.78
N ASN A 423 -10.88 -8.35 -2.14
CA ASN A 423 -12.23 -7.83 -2.35
C ASN A 423 -12.15 -6.63 -3.32
N ASN A 424 -12.59 -6.84 -4.56
CA ASN A 424 -12.65 -5.82 -5.60
C ASN A 424 -14.11 -5.46 -5.94
N SER A 425 -15.02 -5.52 -4.97
CA SER A 425 -16.43 -5.20 -5.21
C SER A 425 -16.59 -3.76 -5.66
N ALA A 426 -17.20 -3.56 -6.85
CA ALA A 426 -17.33 -2.27 -7.52
C ALA A 426 -16.00 -1.50 -7.73
N GLY A 427 -14.86 -2.15 -7.49
CA GLY A 427 -13.52 -1.60 -7.65
C GLY A 427 -12.91 -1.94 -9.02
N ARG A 428 -11.68 -1.47 -9.23
CA ARG A 428 -10.91 -1.71 -10.46
C ARG A 428 -9.50 -2.18 -10.12
N VAL A 429 -9.07 -3.28 -10.74
CA VAL A 429 -7.71 -3.80 -10.70
C VAL A 429 -7.24 -3.93 -12.15
N GLU A 430 -6.30 -3.10 -12.57
CA GLU A 430 -5.95 -2.98 -13.98
C GLU A 430 -4.43 -3.03 -14.18
N THR A 431 -3.99 -3.62 -15.29
CA THR A 431 -2.61 -3.51 -15.75
C THR A 431 -2.52 -3.54 -17.27
N ASN A 432 -1.54 -2.82 -17.83
CA ASN A 432 -1.22 -2.94 -19.25
C ASN A 432 -0.25 -4.11 -19.52
N GLY A 433 0.44 -4.59 -18.49
CA GLY A 433 1.35 -5.74 -18.55
C GLY A 433 0.72 -7.05 -18.14
N ALA A 434 1.54 -8.00 -17.72
CA ALA A 434 1.09 -9.28 -17.18
C ALA A 434 0.51 -9.10 -15.76
N MET A 435 -0.48 -9.94 -15.43
CA MET A 435 -1.13 -9.97 -14.13
C MET A 435 -0.92 -11.31 -13.45
N ALA A 436 -0.57 -11.29 -12.17
CA ALA A 436 -0.60 -12.45 -11.29
C ALA A 436 -1.34 -12.10 -9.99
N VAL A 437 -2.47 -12.76 -9.76
CA VAL A 437 -3.25 -12.65 -8.53
C VAL A 437 -3.31 -14.02 -7.87
N ASN A 438 -2.76 -14.15 -6.67
CA ASN A 438 -2.78 -15.36 -5.85
C ASN A 438 -3.42 -15.06 -4.50
N VAL A 439 -4.62 -15.59 -4.28
CA VAL A 439 -5.39 -15.34 -3.05
C VAL A 439 -6.17 -16.59 -2.62
N ASP A 440 -6.58 -16.66 -1.36
CA ASP A 440 -7.48 -17.74 -0.94
C ASP A 440 -8.92 -17.45 -1.36
N THR A 441 -9.33 -16.17 -1.29
CA THR A 441 -10.68 -15.74 -1.71
C THR A 441 -10.58 -14.49 -2.59
N LEU A 442 -11.24 -14.54 -3.76
CA LEU A 442 -11.42 -13.40 -4.66
C LEU A 442 -12.91 -13.05 -4.76
N THR A 443 -13.26 -11.81 -4.45
CA THR A 443 -14.58 -11.24 -4.71
C THR A 443 -14.44 -10.08 -5.70
N ASN A 444 -15.08 -10.23 -6.87
CA ASN A 444 -15.10 -9.21 -7.94
C ASN A 444 -16.55 -8.84 -8.31
N ASP A 445 -17.45 -8.80 -7.30
CA ASP A 445 -18.86 -8.46 -7.53
C ASP A 445 -19.00 -7.02 -8.05
N ASN A 446 -19.61 -6.85 -9.24
CA ASN A 446 -19.68 -5.58 -9.96
C ASN A 446 -18.32 -4.91 -10.23
N GLY A 447 -17.20 -5.60 -10.01
CA GLY A 447 -15.85 -5.09 -10.17
C GLY A 447 -15.25 -5.37 -11.55
N LEU A 448 -14.13 -4.71 -11.84
CA LEU A 448 -13.33 -4.94 -13.03
C LEU A 448 -11.93 -5.42 -12.66
N ILE A 449 -11.52 -6.55 -13.23
CA ILE A 449 -10.13 -7.00 -13.26
C ILE A 449 -9.71 -7.07 -14.73
N SER A 450 -8.72 -6.27 -15.13
CA SER A 450 -8.31 -6.13 -16.52
C SER A 450 -6.79 -6.23 -16.68
N ALA A 451 -6.33 -7.18 -17.47
CA ALA A 451 -4.92 -7.35 -17.78
C ALA A 451 -4.62 -7.04 -19.25
N GLY A 452 -3.38 -6.68 -19.55
CA GLY A 452 -2.90 -6.50 -20.90
C GLY A 452 -2.51 -7.82 -21.56
N ASN A 453 -1.70 -7.69 -22.63
CA ASN A 453 -1.20 -8.85 -23.36
C ASN A 453 -0.20 -9.67 -22.52
N GLY A 454 -0.19 -10.98 -22.69
CA GLY A 454 0.74 -11.89 -22.03
C GLY A 454 0.05 -13.01 -21.24
N TRP A 455 0.79 -13.62 -20.32
CA TRP A 455 0.25 -14.64 -19.44
C TRP A 455 -0.33 -13.99 -18.19
N ASN A 456 -1.65 -14.09 -18.05
CA ASN A 456 -2.41 -13.50 -16.96
C ASN A 456 -3.03 -14.62 -16.12
N MET A 457 -2.72 -14.62 -14.83
CA MET A 457 -3.10 -15.68 -13.90
C MET A 457 -3.88 -15.10 -12.72
N ILE A 458 -5.06 -15.64 -12.51
CA ILE A 458 -5.91 -15.34 -11.36
C ILE A 458 -6.23 -16.65 -10.65
N ASN A 459 -5.59 -16.86 -9.52
CA ASN A 459 -5.74 -18.05 -8.69
C ASN A 459 -6.45 -17.70 -7.38
N ALA A 460 -7.54 -18.42 -7.10
CA ALA A 460 -8.21 -18.40 -5.81
C ALA A 460 -8.67 -19.81 -5.43
N SER A 461 -8.89 -20.08 -4.15
CA SER A 461 -9.63 -21.27 -3.72
C SER A 461 -11.13 -21.08 -3.97
N MET A 462 -11.64 -19.89 -3.65
CA MET A 462 -13.01 -19.47 -3.97
C MET A 462 -12.97 -18.18 -4.77
N LEU A 463 -13.59 -18.18 -5.95
CA LEU A 463 -13.67 -17.03 -6.83
C LEU A 463 -15.14 -16.67 -7.08
N ASN A 464 -15.50 -15.44 -6.74
CA ASN A 464 -16.78 -14.83 -7.08
C ASN A 464 -16.56 -13.69 -8.08
N ASN A 465 -17.10 -13.86 -9.31
CA ASN A 465 -17.15 -12.83 -10.36
C ASN A 465 -18.61 -12.48 -10.71
N ASP A 466 -19.53 -12.56 -9.75
CA ASP A 466 -20.93 -12.27 -10.00
C ASP A 466 -21.11 -10.79 -10.40
N ASN A 467 -21.80 -10.56 -11.53
CA ASN A 467 -21.96 -9.24 -12.15
C ASN A 467 -20.63 -8.51 -12.49
N GLY A 468 -19.48 -9.15 -12.25
CA GLY A 468 -18.14 -8.58 -12.46
C GLY A 468 -17.57 -8.89 -13.83
N VAL A 469 -16.44 -8.26 -14.14
CA VAL A 469 -15.70 -8.48 -15.38
C VAL A 469 -14.25 -8.88 -15.06
N ILE A 470 -13.82 -10.00 -15.61
CA ILE A 470 -12.41 -10.41 -15.65
C ILE A 470 -12.01 -10.49 -17.12
N GLN A 471 -11.02 -9.69 -17.52
CA GLN A 471 -10.62 -9.67 -18.93
C GLN A 471 -9.11 -9.62 -19.14
N SER A 472 -8.68 -10.10 -20.30
CA SER A 472 -7.31 -9.98 -20.78
C SER A 472 -7.32 -9.53 -22.24
N LEU A 473 -6.70 -8.37 -22.49
CA LEU A 473 -6.75 -7.69 -23.77
C LEU A 473 -5.47 -7.98 -24.57
N GLY A 474 -5.66 -8.25 -25.86
CA GLY A 474 -4.58 -8.57 -26.80
C GLY A 474 -4.67 -9.99 -27.32
N SER A 475 -4.48 -10.16 -28.65
CA SER A 475 -4.67 -11.43 -29.38
C SER A 475 -3.75 -12.56 -28.92
N ASP A 476 -2.64 -12.25 -28.26
CA ASP A 476 -1.70 -13.25 -27.74
C ASP A 476 -1.81 -13.46 -26.23
N SER A 477 -2.84 -12.90 -25.61
CA SER A 477 -3.09 -13.07 -24.19
C SER A 477 -3.53 -14.49 -23.86
N GLN A 478 -3.10 -14.97 -22.70
CA GLN A 478 -3.52 -16.22 -22.09
C GLN A 478 -4.09 -15.90 -20.71
N LEU A 479 -5.40 -15.99 -20.56
CA LEU A 479 -6.08 -15.75 -19.29
C LEU A 479 -6.38 -17.09 -18.61
N GLN A 480 -5.72 -17.32 -17.48
CA GLN A 480 -6.03 -18.43 -16.60
C GLN A 480 -6.83 -17.92 -15.39
N VAL A 481 -8.01 -18.50 -15.18
CA VAL A 481 -8.86 -18.20 -14.03
C VAL A 481 -9.13 -19.50 -13.28
N SER A 482 -8.71 -19.57 -12.03
CA SER A 482 -8.85 -20.75 -11.18
C SER A 482 -9.64 -20.41 -9.94
N GLY A 483 -10.77 -21.12 -9.74
CA GLY A 483 -11.51 -21.21 -8.50
C GLY A 483 -11.49 -22.67 -8.02
N ASN A 484 -10.36 -23.09 -7.38
CA ASN A 484 -10.09 -24.51 -7.14
C ASN A 484 -11.23 -25.27 -6.45
N ASN A 485 -11.95 -24.64 -5.53
CA ASN A 485 -13.14 -25.20 -4.88
C ASN A 485 -14.43 -24.74 -5.58
N MET A 486 -14.51 -23.46 -5.97
CA MET A 486 -15.69 -22.87 -6.59
C MET A 486 -15.31 -21.64 -7.43
N LEU A 487 -15.86 -21.56 -8.64
CA LEU A 487 -15.84 -20.39 -9.50
C LEU A 487 -17.28 -20.00 -9.83
N SER A 488 -17.74 -18.86 -9.30
CA SER A 488 -19.02 -18.27 -9.63
C SER A 488 -18.83 -17.15 -10.64
N ASN A 489 -19.57 -17.20 -11.77
CA ASN A 489 -19.59 -16.19 -12.83
C ASN A 489 -21.04 -15.80 -13.18
N ARG A 490 -21.91 -15.69 -12.17
CA ARG A 490 -23.34 -15.40 -12.40
C ARG A 490 -23.52 -13.97 -12.89
N ASN A 491 -24.19 -13.80 -14.03
CA ASN A 491 -24.31 -12.49 -14.73
C ASN A 491 -22.95 -11.83 -15.01
N GLY A 492 -21.83 -12.52 -14.74
CA GLY A 492 -20.47 -11.99 -14.90
C GLY A 492 -19.92 -12.26 -16.31
N SER A 493 -18.76 -11.66 -16.58
CA SER A 493 -18.02 -11.85 -17.83
C SER A 493 -16.58 -12.25 -17.56
N ILE A 494 -16.13 -13.33 -18.20
CA ILE A 494 -14.71 -13.72 -18.29
C ILE A 494 -14.33 -13.70 -19.76
N HIS A 495 -13.43 -12.83 -20.17
CA HIS A 495 -13.08 -12.62 -21.56
C HIS A 495 -11.58 -12.53 -21.81
N SER A 496 -11.11 -13.13 -22.94
CA SER A 496 -9.78 -12.90 -23.46
C SER A 496 -9.84 -12.74 -24.97
N ASP A 497 -9.10 -11.76 -25.53
CA ASP A 497 -8.89 -11.67 -26.98
C ASP A 497 -8.05 -12.84 -27.50
N GLY A 498 -7.28 -13.48 -26.65
CA GLY A 498 -6.53 -14.71 -26.90
C GLY A 498 -7.24 -15.95 -26.36
N SER A 499 -6.53 -16.78 -25.60
CA SER A 499 -7.09 -18.01 -25.03
C SER A 499 -7.54 -17.83 -23.57
N VAL A 500 -8.51 -18.64 -23.17
CA VAL A 500 -9.03 -18.72 -21.79
C VAL A 500 -8.84 -20.13 -21.24
N SER A 501 -8.37 -20.22 -20.00
CA SER A 501 -8.31 -21.47 -19.24
C SER A 501 -9.08 -21.31 -17.93
N ILE A 502 -10.09 -22.14 -17.71
CA ILE A 502 -10.92 -22.15 -16.51
C ILE A 502 -10.63 -23.42 -15.72
N ASN A 503 -10.32 -23.28 -14.43
CA ASN A 503 -10.12 -24.42 -13.54
C ASN A 503 -11.02 -24.32 -12.30
N GLY A 504 -11.81 -25.35 -12.02
CA GLY A 504 -12.65 -25.44 -10.83
C GLY A 504 -14.09 -25.84 -11.12
N ALA A 505 -14.90 -25.92 -10.07
CA ALA A 505 -16.34 -26.12 -10.16
C ALA A 505 -16.98 -24.81 -10.65
N LEU A 506 -17.52 -24.79 -11.87
CA LEU A 506 -18.01 -23.57 -12.52
C LEU A 506 -19.52 -23.43 -12.43
N ASP A 507 -19.97 -22.30 -11.88
CA ASP A 507 -21.34 -21.81 -11.97
C ASP A 507 -21.36 -20.59 -12.91
N ASN A 508 -21.90 -20.78 -14.13
CA ASN A 508 -21.94 -19.73 -15.15
C ASN A 508 -23.37 -19.25 -15.45
N MET A 509 -24.30 -19.34 -14.47
CA MET A 509 -25.69 -18.94 -14.70
C MET A 509 -25.81 -17.49 -15.16
N SER A 510 -26.41 -17.26 -16.32
CA SER A 510 -26.52 -15.96 -17.01
C SER A 510 -25.16 -15.30 -17.32
N GLY A 511 -24.07 -15.99 -17.07
CA GLY A 511 -22.70 -15.49 -17.28
C GLY A 511 -22.19 -15.72 -18.70
N THR A 512 -21.18 -14.98 -19.08
CA THR A 512 -20.49 -15.10 -20.38
C THR A 512 -19.03 -15.44 -20.17
N ILE A 513 -18.55 -16.49 -20.85
CA ILE A 513 -17.12 -16.82 -20.95
C ILE A 513 -16.77 -16.83 -22.44
N ALA A 514 -15.80 -16.01 -22.85
CA ALA A 514 -15.44 -15.86 -24.25
C ALA A 514 -13.92 -15.85 -24.47
N ALA A 515 -13.45 -16.64 -25.41
CA ALA A 515 -12.07 -16.66 -25.90
C ALA A 515 -12.01 -16.29 -27.37
N GLY A 516 -11.13 -15.38 -27.76
CA GLY A 516 -10.88 -15.07 -29.17
C GLY A 516 -10.21 -16.24 -29.90
N LYS A 517 -9.43 -17.05 -29.19
CA LYS A 517 -8.79 -18.29 -29.68
C LYS A 517 -9.39 -19.52 -29.00
N ASP A 518 -8.63 -20.28 -28.25
CA ASP A 518 -9.04 -21.53 -27.64
C ASP A 518 -9.53 -21.36 -26.21
N LEU A 519 -10.47 -22.19 -25.81
CA LEU A 519 -10.99 -22.24 -24.47
C LEU A 519 -10.76 -23.64 -23.88
N PHE A 520 -10.12 -23.66 -22.70
CA PHE A 520 -9.87 -24.86 -21.93
C PHE A 520 -10.65 -24.79 -20.62
N MET A 521 -11.34 -25.88 -20.27
CA MET A 521 -11.99 -25.98 -18.98
C MET A 521 -11.71 -27.35 -18.34
N TYR A 522 -11.29 -27.31 -17.07
CA TYR A 522 -11.16 -28.50 -16.24
C TYR A 522 -11.86 -28.26 -14.88
N GLY A 523 -12.86 -29.10 -14.54
CA GLY A 523 -13.57 -28.92 -13.29
C GLY A 523 -14.41 -30.11 -12.85
N THR A 524 -14.94 -30.02 -11.63
CA THR A 524 -15.82 -31.05 -11.08
C THR A 524 -17.28 -30.86 -11.46
N SER A 525 -17.67 -29.64 -11.83
CA SER A 525 -19.05 -29.36 -12.26
C SER A 525 -19.07 -28.18 -13.24
N TYR A 526 -20.11 -28.16 -14.08
CA TYR A 526 -20.48 -27.06 -14.94
C TYR A 526 -22.00 -26.84 -14.87
N TYR A 527 -22.43 -25.64 -14.54
CA TYR A 527 -23.82 -25.20 -14.51
C TYR A 527 -24.04 -23.98 -15.38
N SER A 528 -25.05 -24.02 -16.24
CA SER A 528 -25.49 -22.90 -17.06
C SER A 528 -27.01 -22.86 -17.18
N ASP A 529 -27.56 -21.67 -17.41
CA ASP A 529 -28.98 -21.42 -17.73
C ASP A 529 -29.13 -20.93 -19.18
N LEU A 530 -30.38 -20.63 -19.59
CA LEU A 530 -30.71 -20.23 -20.95
C LEU A 530 -29.97 -18.96 -21.45
N ALA A 531 -29.59 -18.06 -20.53
CA ALA A 531 -28.90 -16.82 -20.88
C ALA A 531 -27.37 -16.99 -20.92
N SER A 532 -26.85 -18.09 -20.39
CA SER A 532 -25.42 -18.37 -20.29
C SER A 532 -24.75 -18.61 -21.64
N LYS A 533 -23.52 -18.14 -21.77
CA LYS A 533 -22.68 -18.35 -22.96
C LYS A 533 -21.27 -18.80 -22.58
N MET A 534 -20.76 -19.79 -23.32
CA MET A 534 -19.38 -20.18 -23.33
C MET A 534 -18.93 -20.34 -24.78
N GLU A 535 -18.07 -19.45 -25.26
CA GLU A 535 -17.76 -19.34 -26.68
C GLU A 535 -16.25 -19.25 -26.91
N ALA A 536 -15.74 -19.92 -27.94
CA ALA A 536 -14.38 -19.81 -28.43
C ALA A 536 -14.35 -19.53 -29.94
N GLY A 537 -13.48 -18.64 -30.39
CA GLY A 537 -13.22 -18.45 -31.83
C GLY A 537 -12.47 -19.62 -32.45
N GLY A 538 -11.66 -20.31 -31.70
CA GLY A 538 -10.97 -21.57 -32.02
C GLY A 538 -11.64 -22.79 -31.43
N ASN A 539 -10.87 -23.61 -30.71
CA ASN A 539 -11.31 -24.87 -30.13
C ASN A 539 -11.86 -24.70 -28.72
N ILE A 540 -12.74 -25.62 -28.31
CA ILE A 540 -13.09 -25.83 -26.89
C ILE A 540 -12.62 -27.23 -26.49
N ASP A 541 -11.83 -27.31 -25.41
CA ASP A 541 -11.49 -28.54 -24.72
C ASP A 541 -12.01 -28.46 -23.29
N MET A 542 -13.04 -29.25 -23.00
CA MET A 542 -13.75 -29.22 -21.74
C MET A 542 -13.77 -30.60 -21.07
N THR A 543 -13.27 -30.65 -19.86
CA THR A 543 -13.36 -31.85 -19.02
C THR A 543 -14.12 -31.54 -17.73
N VAL A 544 -15.25 -32.22 -17.51
CA VAL A 544 -16.08 -32.14 -16.31
C VAL A 544 -16.13 -33.50 -15.65
N THR A 545 -15.54 -33.64 -14.47
CA THR A 545 -15.40 -34.96 -13.83
C THR A 545 -16.65 -35.41 -13.04
N GLY A 546 -17.64 -34.53 -12.85
CA GLY A 546 -18.88 -34.79 -12.11
C GLY A 546 -20.11 -34.27 -12.86
N THR A 547 -20.81 -33.28 -12.35
CA THR A 547 -22.08 -32.81 -12.90
C THR A 547 -21.90 -31.86 -14.10
N PHE A 548 -22.56 -32.18 -15.23
CA PHE A 548 -22.64 -31.33 -16.41
C PHE A 548 -24.10 -30.94 -16.68
N GLN A 549 -24.44 -29.66 -16.56
CA GLN A 549 -25.77 -29.12 -16.86
C GLN A 549 -25.62 -27.92 -17.79
N ASN A 550 -25.89 -28.13 -19.08
CA ASN A 550 -25.93 -27.07 -20.08
C ASN A 550 -27.35 -26.75 -20.46
N ALA A 551 -27.85 -25.57 -20.09
CA ALA A 551 -29.08 -25.00 -20.60
C ALA A 551 -28.86 -23.78 -21.49
N GLY A 552 -27.61 -23.31 -21.59
CA GLY A 552 -27.16 -22.14 -22.37
C GLY A 552 -26.54 -22.51 -23.72
N THR A 553 -25.64 -21.65 -24.16
CA THR A 553 -24.88 -21.83 -25.41
C THR A 553 -23.44 -22.23 -25.09
N LEU A 554 -22.99 -23.36 -25.64
CA LEU A 554 -21.62 -23.81 -25.69
C LEU A 554 -21.18 -23.91 -27.14
N LYS A 555 -20.23 -23.03 -27.58
CA LYS A 555 -19.92 -22.88 -29.02
C LYS A 555 -18.42 -22.75 -29.29
N ALA A 556 -17.90 -23.67 -30.11
CA ALA A 556 -16.56 -23.57 -30.69
C ALA A 556 -16.62 -23.12 -32.15
N GLY A 557 -15.73 -22.21 -32.55
CA GLY A 557 -15.56 -21.80 -33.95
C GLY A 557 -14.93 -22.92 -34.81
N GLN A 558 -14.12 -23.77 -34.17
CA GLN A 558 -13.48 -24.94 -34.78
C GLN A 558 -13.92 -26.24 -34.09
N ASP A 559 -13.02 -27.00 -33.54
CA ASP A 559 -13.31 -28.29 -32.94
C ASP A 559 -13.72 -28.15 -31.47
N MET A 560 -14.54 -29.10 -31.00
CA MET A 560 -14.94 -29.22 -29.62
C MET A 560 -14.69 -30.63 -29.09
N MET A 561 -14.01 -30.71 -27.95
CA MET A 561 -13.86 -31.93 -27.18
C MET A 561 -14.54 -31.79 -25.82
N LEU A 562 -15.50 -32.64 -25.53
CA LEU A 562 -16.22 -32.69 -24.26
C LEU A 562 -15.98 -34.06 -23.59
N ASN A 563 -15.28 -34.05 -22.48
CA ASN A 563 -15.06 -35.22 -21.65
C ASN A 563 -15.91 -35.08 -20.37
N ILE A 564 -16.92 -35.91 -20.22
CA ILE A 564 -17.84 -35.83 -19.05
C ILE A 564 -17.76 -37.14 -18.28
N GLY A 565 -17.70 -37.05 -16.94
CA GLY A 565 -17.56 -38.19 -16.06
C GLY A 565 -16.11 -38.63 -15.86
N SER A 566 -15.85 -39.51 -14.91
CA SER A 566 -14.60 -39.72 -14.20
C SER A 566 -13.39 -40.13 -15.02
N ASN A 567 -12.22 -39.69 -14.56
CA ASN A 567 -10.91 -40.30 -14.87
C ASN A 567 -10.74 -41.64 -14.12
N GLY A 568 -11.18 -42.73 -14.74
CA GLY A 568 -10.58 -44.08 -14.66
C GLY A 568 -10.71 -44.92 -13.39
N TRP A 569 -10.99 -44.41 -12.19
CA TRP A 569 -10.99 -45.21 -10.96
C TRP A 569 -12.21 -45.03 -10.02
N ASN A 570 -13.06 -44.01 -10.19
CA ASN A 570 -14.30 -43.82 -9.45
C ASN A 570 -15.48 -43.68 -10.42
N SER A 571 -16.28 -44.72 -10.53
CA SER A 571 -17.35 -44.91 -11.53
C SER A 571 -18.66 -44.17 -11.22
N TYR A 572 -18.64 -43.04 -10.56
CA TYR A 572 -19.85 -42.26 -10.28
C TYR A 572 -19.75 -40.88 -10.97
N GLY A 573 -19.90 -40.90 -12.30
CA GLY A 573 -20.20 -39.70 -13.05
C GLY A 573 -21.53 -39.10 -12.54
N GLY A 574 -21.53 -37.75 -12.30
CA GLY A 574 -22.78 -37.05 -11.99
C GLY A 574 -23.73 -37.03 -13.18
N PRO A 575 -24.96 -36.52 -13.01
CA PRO A 575 -25.92 -36.37 -14.12
C PRO A 575 -25.33 -35.41 -15.18
N ALA A 576 -25.51 -35.81 -16.46
CA ALA A 576 -25.12 -35.01 -17.62
C ALA A 576 -26.38 -34.68 -18.44
N HIS A 577 -26.67 -33.41 -18.54
CA HIS A 577 -27.88 -32.92 -19.20
C HIS A 577 -27.57 -31.72 -20.10
N ASN A 578 -28.06 -31.80 -21.35
CA ASN A 578 -28.08 -30.70 -22.29
C ASN A 578 -29.52 -30.33 -22.65
N SER A 579 -29.99 -29.16 -22.22
CA SER A 579 -31.26 -28.58 -22.67
C SER A 579 -31.04 -27.31 -23.50
N GLY A 580 -29.78 -26.87 -23.64
CA GLY A 580 -29.37 -25.73 -24.44
C GLY A 580 -28.76 -26.11 -25.79
N SER A 581 -27.77 -25.36 -26.23
CA SER A 581 -27.08 -25.58 -27.50
C SER A 581 -25.62 -25.94 -27.29
N ILE A 582 -25.15 -26.99 -27.94
CA ILE A 582 -23.76 -27.39 -28.06
C ILE A 582 -23.40 -27.35 -29.54
N ALA A 583 -22.51 -26.48 -29.97
CA ALA A 583 -22.20 -26.27 -31.37
C ALA A 583 -20.68 -26.22 -31.67
N ALA A 584 -20.22 -26.97 -32.67
CA ALA A 584 -18.86 -26.89 -33.16
C ALA A 584 -18.83 -26.57 -34.67
N GLY A 585 -17.97 -25.62 -35.09
CA GLY A 585 -17.76 -25.32 -36.50
C GLY A 585 -17.04 -26.44 -37.27
N GLY A 586 -16.24 -27.22 -36.53
CA GLY A 586 -15.53 -28.40 -37.02
C GLY A 586 -16.08 -29.71 -36.47
N ARG A 587 -15.23 -30.53 -35.88
CA ARG A 587 -15.56 -31.79 -35.25
C ARG A 587 -16.02 -31.59 -33.80
N LEU A 588 -17.07 -32.26 -33.39
CA LEU A 588 -17.43 -32.37 -31.97
C LEU A 588 -17.20 -33.82 -31.52
N ALA A 589 -16.35 -34.02 -30.55
CA ALA A 589 -16.13 -35.29 -29.86
C ALA A 589 -16.71 -35.19 -28.44
N LEU A 590 -17.71 -36.02 -28.15
CA LEU A 590 -18.31 -36.12 -26.82
C LEU A 590 -18.04 -37.51 -26.24
N GLN A 591 -17.36 -37.54 -25.10
CA GLN A 591 -17.03 -38.79 -24.39
C GLN A 591 -17.61 -38.81 -22.99
N MET A 592 -18.33 -39.90 -22.69
CA MET A 592 -18.90 -40.14 -21.37
C MET A 592 -19.12 -41.64 -21.14
N ASN A 593 -18.33 -42.23 -20.24
CA ASN A 593 -18.24 -43.69 -20.13
C ASN A 593 -18.95 -44.27 -18.89
N SER A 594 -19.62 -43.46 -18.07
CA SER A 594 -20.05 -43.92 -16.72
C SER A 594 -21.49 -43.60 -16.32
N SER A 595 -22.27 -42.88 -17.12
CA SER A 595 -23.67 -42.55 -16.80
C SER A 595 -24.44 -42.16 -18.06
N GLN A 596 -25.74 -41.87 -17.91
CA GLN A 596 -26.61 -41.42 -18.99
C GLN A 596 -26.35 -39.96 -19.35
N PHE A 597 -26.28 -39.64 -20.65
CA PHE A 597 -26.32 -38.32 -21.20
C PHE A 597 -27.71 -38.02 -21.74
N ASP A 598 -28.40 -37.04 -21.14
CA ASP A 598 -29.73 -36.60 -21.54
C ASP A 598 -29.63 -35.37 -22.45
N ASN A 599 -30.05 -35.48 -23.70
CA ASN A 599 -30.14 -34.37 -24.62
C ASN A 599 -31.61 -34.01 -24.90
N SER A 600 -32.06 -32.87 -24.43
CA SER A 600 -33.34 -32.26 -24.80
C SER A 600 -33.18 -30.97 -25.61
N GLY A 601 -31.93 -30.51 -25.82
CA GLY A 601 -31.53 -29.35 -26.60
C GLY A 601 -30.96 -29.71 -27.95
N ASP A 602 -30.07 -28.84 -28.47
CA ASP A 602 -29.44 -28.97 -29.78
C ASP A 602 -27.96 -29.36 -29.67
N ILE A 603 -27.53 -30.33 -30.43
CA ILE A 603 -26.11 -30.69 -30.65
C ILE A 603 -25.82 -30.59 -32.14
N THR A 604 -24.90 -29.71 -32.56
CA THR A 604 -24.62 -29.47 -33.98
C THR A 604 -23.11 -29.41 -34.24
N ALA A 605 -22.65 -30.04 -35.33
CA ALA A 605 -21.27 -29.93 -35.79
C ALA A 605 -21.11 -30.24 -37.28
N ASN A 606 -19.91 -30.03 -37.84
CA ASN A 606 -19.62 -30.57 -39.17
C ASN A 606 -19.44 -32.07 -39.13
N GLN A 607 -18.87 -32.65 -38.07
CA GLN A 607 -18.74 -34.06 -37.80
C GLN A 607 -19.01 -34.33 -36.32
N LEU A 608 -19.78 -35.38 -36.03
CA LEU A 608 -20.10 -35.82 -34.69
C LEU A 608 -19.50 -37.21 -34.40
N ASP A 609 -18.72 -37.27 -33.32
CA ASP A 609 -18.15 -38.49 -32.77
C ASP A 609 -18.61 -38.62 -31.28
N LEU A 610 -19.61 -39.44 -31.04
CA LEU A 610 -20.23 -39.60 -29.74
C LEU A 610 -19.88 -40.98 -29.15
N GLN A 611 -19.19 -41.00 -28.03
CA GLN A 611 -18.84 -42.20 -27.27
C GLN A 611 -19.47 -42.12 -25.88
N LEU A 612 -20.61 -42.76 -25.68
CA LEU A 612 -21.43 -42.59 -24.49
C LEU A 612 -21.74 -43.97 -23.86
N ALA A 613 -21.91 -44.00 -22.53
CA ALA A 613 -22.49 -45.19 -21.89
C ALA A 613 -23.95 -45.33 -22.33
N ASP A 614 -24.80 -44.38 -21.98
CA ASP A 614 -26.19 -44.33 -22.37
C ASP A 614 -26.54 -42.95 -22.92
N LEU A 615 -27.36 -42.90 -23.98
CA LEU A 615 -27.86 -41.66 -24.60
C LEU A 615 -29.38 -41.67 -24.60
N SER A 616 -29.98 -40.68 -23.97
CA SER A 616 -31.40 -40.35 -24.10
C SER A 616 -31.53 -39.04 -24.89
N ASN A 617 -32.15 -39.09 -26.07
CA ASN A 617 -32.31 -37.92 -26.94
C ASN A 617 -33.79 -37.62 -27.16
N SER A 618 -34.25 -36.47 -26.70
CA SER A 618 -35.55 -35.88 -27.02
C SER A 618 -35.44 -34.57 -27.80
N GLY A 619 -34.21 -34.08 -28.01
CA GLY A 619 -33.83 -32.89 -28.74
C GLY A 619 -33.31 -33.19 -30.15
N SER A 620 -32.34 -32.42 -30.61
CA SER A 620 -31.77 -32.46 -31.94
C SER A 620 -30.28 -32.78 -31.91
N ILE A 621 -29.84 -33.77 -32.69
CA ILE A 621 -28.42 -34.11 -32.93
C ILE A 621 -28.20 -34.08 -34.43
N VAL A 622 -27.46 -33.06 -34.94
CA VAL A 622 -27.32 -32.80 -36.36
C VAL A 622 -25.86 -32.67 -36.78
N SER A 623 -25.47 -33.39 -37.81
CA SER A 623 -24.17 -33.26 -38.48
C SER A 623 -24.31 -32.82 -39.92
N LYS A 624 -23.42 -31.96 -40.40
CA LYS A 624 -23.30 -31.63 -41.83
C LYS A 624 -22.60 -32.72 -42.65
N ASN A 625 -21.82 -33.60 -42.00
CA ASN A 625 -21.17 -34.74 -42.62
C ASN A 625 -21.66 -36.01 -41.91
N ASP A 626 -20.80 -36.70 -41.17
CA ASP A 626 -21.07 -37.98 -40.61
C ASP A 626 -21.42 -37.91 -39.10
N ILE A 627 -22.22 -38.84 -38.62
CA ILE A 627 -22.39 -39.12 -37.19
C ILE A 627 -21.84 -40.51 -36.93
N ASN A 628 -20.89 -40.62 -36.01
CA ASN A 628 -20.41 -41.86 -35.43
C ASN A 628 -20.91 -41.92 -33.95
N LEU A 629 -21.82 -42.82 -33.66
CA LEU A 629 -22.38 -42.98 -32.32
C LEU A 629 -22.09 -44.38 -31.76
N ASN A 630 -21.34 -44.45 -30.70
CA ASN A 630 -21.09 -45.70 -29.96
C ASN A 630 -21.66 -45.58 -28.56
N THR A 631 -22.60 -46.41 -28.19
CA THR A 631 -23.28 -46.35 -26.89
C THR A 631 -23.77 -47.75 -26.46
N THR A 632 -23.96 -47.97 -25.16
CA THR A 632 -24.59 -49.22 -24.67
C THR A 632 -26.09 -49.14 -24.88
N SER A 633 -26.74 -48.00 -24.60
CA SER A 633 -28.17 -47.79 -24.83
C SER A 633 -28.43 -46.50 -25.57
N LEU A 634 -29.24 -46.54 -26.63
CA LEU A 634 -29.73 -45.37 -27.35
C LEU A 634 -31.27 -45.34 -27.22
N GLU A 635 -31.77 -44.30 -26.56
CA GLU A 635 -33.19 -43.97 -26.48
C GLU A 635 -33.46 -42.66 -27.25
N ASN A 636 -34.08 -42.74 -28.42
CA ASN A 636 -34.49 -41.57 -29.20
C ASN A 636 -35.98 -41.37 -29.07
N ARG A 637 -36.43 -40.49 -28.22
CA ARG A 637 -37.81 -40.32 -27.75
C ARG A 637 -38.36 -38.93 -27.96
N GLY A 638 -39.68 -38.75 -27.76
CA GLY A 638 -40.30 -37.40 -27.64
C GLY A 638 -40.09 -36.50 -28.85
N HIS A 639 -40.10 -37.04 -30.08
CA HIS A 639 -39.74 -36.34 -31.32
C HIS A 639 -38.22 -36.08 -31.52
N GLY A 640 -37.37 -36.73 -30.74
CA GLY A 640 -35.90 -36.63 -30.86
C GLY A 640 -35.44 -36.90 -32.29
N THR A 641 -34.54 -36.06 -32.78
CA THR A 641 -33.99 -36.12 -34.15
C THR A 641 -32.49 -36.39 -34.10
N ILE A 642 -32.03 -37.40 -34.84
CA ILE A 642 -30.64 -37.69 -35.15
C ILE A 642 -30.49 -37.61 -36.66
N SER A 643 -29.75 -36.63 -37.21
CA SER A 643 -29.69 -36.38 -38.64
C SER A 643 -28.27 -36.06 -39.13
N ALA A 644 -27.86 -36.69 -40.19
CA ALA A 644 -26.59 -36.36 -40.89
C ALA A 644 -26.87 -36.09 -42.37
N ASP A 645 -26.19 -35.11 -42.94
CA ASP A 645 -26.27 -34.87 -44.40
C ASP A 645 -25.58 -35.99 -45.22
N HIS A 646 -24.63 -36.71 -44.59
CA HIS A 646 -24.01 -37.92 -45.19
C HIS A 646 -24.33 -39.20 -44.41
N ASN A 647 -23.37 -39.82 -43.70
CA ASN A 647 -23.55 -41.12 -43.10
C ASN A 647 -23.88 -41.10 -41.62
N ILE A 648 -24.68 -42.04 -41.15
CA ILE A 648 -24.88 -42.33 -39.75
C ILE A 648 -24.41 -43.74 -39.43
N ASN A 649 -23.45 -43.86 -38.54
CA ASN A 649 -22.94 -45.13 -38.01
C ASN A 649 -23.33 -45.24 -36.51
N VAL A 650 -24.19 -46.12 -36.17
CA VAL A 650 -24.61 -46.41 -34.76
C VAL A 650 -24.18 -47.81 -34.36
N THR A 651 -23.43 -47.92 -33.28
CA THR A 651 -23.16 -49.18 -32.58
C THR A 651 -23.76 -49.12 -31.18
N THR A 652 -24.69 -50.00 -30.87
CA THR A 652 -25.36 -49.99 -29.56
C THR A 652 -25.79 -51.43 -29.17
N SER A 653 -25.98 -51.66 -27.87
CA SER A 653 -26.59 -52.91 -27.41
C SER A 653 -28.14 -52.83 -27.41
N TYR A 654 -28.68 -51.66 -27.10
CA TYR A 654 -30.14 -51.41 -27.03
C TYR A 654 -30.47 -50.14 -27.81
N LEU A 655 -31.42 -50.27 -28.74
CA LEU A 655 -31.98 -49.13 -29.48
C LEU A 655 -33.47 -49.05 -29.21
N MET A 656 -33.96 -47.95 -28.68
CA MET A 656 -35.37 -47.64 -28.54
C MET A 656 -35.72 -46.36 -29.27
N THR A 657 -36.79 -46.39 -30.09
CA THR A 657 -37.34 -45.21 -30.76
C THR A 657 -38.84 -45.16 -30.55
N ASP A 658 -39.40 -43.98 -30.30
CA ASP A 658 -40.86 -43.80 -30.14
C ASP A 658 -41.48 -43.12 -31.38
N ALA A 659 -42.83 -43.00 -31.35
CA ALA A 659 -43.58 -42.38 -32.41
C ALA A 659 -43.19 -40.88 -32.56
N GLY A 660 -42.71 -40.49 -33.74
CA GLY A 660 -42.30 -39.11 -34.04
C GLY A 660 -40.80 -38.87 -33.93
N SER A 661 -40.02 -39.75 -33.32
CA SER A 661 -38.57 -39.66 -33.34
C SER A 661 -38.00 -40.03 -34.71
N LYS A 662 -36.80 -39.49 -35.07
CA LYS A 662 -36.21 -39.66 -36.42
C LYS A 662 -34.73 -39.97 -36.32
N ILE A 663 -34.28 -40.92 -37.14
CA ILE A 663 -32.86 -41.15 -37.47
C ILE A 663 -32.74 -41.05 -38.99
N ASN A 664 -32.04 -40.03 -39.51
CA ASN A 664 -32.05 -39.60 -40.91
C ASN A 664 -30.62 -39.46 -41.42
N ALA A 665 -30.24 -40.28 -42.41
CA ALA A 665 -28.97 -40.14 -43.12
C ALA A 665 -29.23 -39.68 -44.56
N GLY A 666 -28.44 -38.70 -45.05
CA GLY A 666 -28.54 -38.24 -46.44
C GLY A 666 -27.88 -39.21 -47.42
N SER A 667 -26.96 -40.06 -46.94
CA SER A 667 -26.35 -41.15 -47.72
C SER A 667 -26.66 -42.51 -47.05
N ASP A 668 -25.72 -43.10 -46.30
CA ASP A 668 -25.87 -44.44 -45.74
C ASP A 668 -26.16 -44.38 -44.20
N ALA A 669 -27.05 -45.24 -43.73
CA ALA A 669 -27.23 -45.47 -42.29
C ALA A 669 -26.86 -46.91 -41.94
N THR A 670 -25.86 -47.07 -41.09
CA THR A 670 -25.43 -48.35 -40.54
C THR A 670 -25.82 -48.40 -39.06
N LEU A 671 -26.75 -49.28 -38.71
CA LEU A 671 -27.20 -49.49 -37.36
C LEU A 671 -26.80 -50.92 -36.93
N PHE A 672 -25.82 -51.02 -36.04
CA PHE A 672 -25.39 -52.26 -35.44
C PHE A 672 -25.97 -52.37 -34.01
N VAL A 673 -27.00 -53.22 -33.82
CA VAL A 673 -27.69 -53.39 -32.55
C VAL A 673 -27.45 -54.81 -32.05
N MET A 674 -26.77 -54.98 -30.90
CA MET A 674 -26.31 -56.28 -30.41
C MET A 674 -27.40 -57.11 -29.72
N ASN A 675 -28.30 -56.50 -28.96
CA ASN A 675 -29.25 -57.23 -28.07
C ASN A 675 -30.71 -56.95 -28.38
N ASN A 676 -31.20 -55.71 -28.32
CA ASN A 676 -32.61 -55.40 -28.47
C ASN A 676 -32.86 -54.15 -29.32
N LEU A 677 -33.75 -54.29 -30.29
CA LEU A 677 -34.25 -53.19 -31.12
C LEU A 677 -35.77 -53.06 -30.84
N ASP A 678 -36.16 -51.99 -30.14
CA ASP A 678 -37.56 -51.65 -29.88
C ASP A 678 -37.96 -50.40 -30.65
N THR A 679 -38.77 -50.57 -31.69
CA THR A 679 -39.25 -49.50 -32.55
C THR A 679 -40.76 -49.53 -32.62
N VAL A 680 -41.44 -48.53 -32.12
CA VAL A 680 -42.92 -48.45 -32.03
C VAL A 680 -43.59 -48.23 -33.37
N SER A 681 -42.87 -47.86 -34.45
CA SER A 681 -43.41 -47.69 -35.78
C SER A 681 -42.33 -47.73 -36.86
N TYR A 682 -42.49 -48.61 -37.86
CA TYR A 682 -41.59 -48.78 -39.04
C TYR A 682 -41.70 -47.62 -40.08
N THR A 683 -42.46 -46.56 -39.83
CA THR A 683 -42.86 -45.61 -40.85
C THR A 683 -41.90 -44.47 -41.08
N HIS A 684 -40.77 -44.34 -40.34
CA HIS A 684 -39.88 -43.17 -40.42
C HIS A 684 -38.37 -43.46 -40.52
N LEU A 685 -37.97 -44.69 -40.93
CA LEU A 685 -36.62 -44.98 -41.42
C LEU A 685 -36.58 -44.69 -42.93
N THR A 686 -36.33 -43.43 -43.30
CA THR A 686 -36.06 -43.12 -44.72
C THR A 686 -34.58 -43.39 -45.00
N LEU A 687 -34.34 -44.58 -45.55
CA LEU A 687 -33.00 -45.03 -45.98
C LEU A 687 -32.95 -45.05 -47.51
N PRO A 688 -31.96 -44.44 -48.16
CA PRO A 688 -31.74 -44.66 -49.62
C PRO A 688 -31.34 -46.11 -49.95
N THR A 689 -30.68 -46.83 -49.01
CA THR A 689 -30.34 -48.28 -49.14
C THR A 689 -30.28 -48.90 -47.76
N LYS A 690 -31.07 -50.01 -47.54
CA LYS A 690 -31.13 -50.75 -46.25
C LYS A 690 -29.97 -51.75 -46.14
N ARG A 691 -29.15 -51.65 -45.09
CA ARG A 691 -28.40 -52.77 -44.57
C ARG A 691 -28.62 -52.85 -43.04
N ILE A 692 -29.46 -53.75 -42.59
CA ILE A 692 -29.60 -54.17 -41.19
C ILE A 692 -28.80 -55.48 -41.06
N VAL A 693 -27.78 -55.51 -40.23
CA VAL A 693 -26.97 -56.71 -39.94
C VAL A 693 -27.18 -57.07 -38.47
#